data_b5ccbe30597954644cfbf1df0cbfc589
#
_entry.id   b5ccbe30597954644cfbf1df0cbfc589
#
_cell.length_a   1.000
_cell.length_b   1.000
_cell.length_c   1.000
_cell.angle_alpha   90.00
_cell.angle_beta   90.00
_cell.angle_gamma   90.00
#
_symmetry.space_group_name_H-M   'P 1'
#
loop_
_entity.id
_entity.type
_entity.pdbx_description
1 polymer ?
#
loop_
_entity_poly.entity_id
_entity_poly.type
_entity_poly.pdbx_seq_one_letter_code
_entity_poly.pdbx_strand_id
1 'polypeptide(L)'
;MNKSRYVFFILACLFGLYVQAQNRTVKGRVLSAEDKEPLIGATVKIPGTSIGVVTDIDGNFSLEVPDKDKTLVIEFLGMSTLTAKIPANGVLNVSLHPDTQRLDEVVVTGYGNFSKSSFTGSANTLRGDLLKNVPVVSVEQKLQGMTPGVSISGNSGQPGANQSIRIRGMGSFNASKEPLFVIDGVPVTSGSLSGGSADAAYMNNSKTNIMSTLNPSDIENITVIKDAAAASLYGSRAANGVILITTKKGTKGRAKATLKMDGGFSNAAVEFRPTLNGEQRRELIYEGLMNFQQDEIAKNPEAGLASPTEYADLHINDYASIPELGYTDWRKELMRTAHHQSYEASVSGGNDKTTFYSSLGFNRQEGLVENSNLDRYAARLNVTQKVGSRGEVGANVMFSQLNQEMNEERGSSINPFLCVALNTTPSFSVRDAEGNYVGSYPSSNVNPLRDIRTDYNRTRMTRMFSTGYASIDIIKGLKLKETLSYDYNIQKDSRYWNPLSGAGAKSGSDAQTAKGFIEYSKLISSTSLGYNTTIAQLHHVDALVAYEIENYQTDKAMGDKSKLPSDYLVEPDNAASLNSFVSSTQDSRMISYVSRINYDYDDRYYIAGSFRRDGSSRLSPENRWGNFWSVSGMWNVGAEKFMQSIKSVLSDLKIRASYGVNGNQPGALYGYMGLYSYGQNYMGGGGSYESALPNPNLKWEKNYNLNLGLDLAFINRIFVSLEYYNRDTKDLLYNRPISSTTGFQNYLGNLGQLNNRGWELELRTINFAGNNFNWTSVLNMTHNKNKIVSLDGKLDQSIEGSWFIHKVWLPYSTFYVKEYAGVDPQTGKALYYMNTQDANGNYDRTVTTDASAAQAIPYKSVDPKISGGFTNIVNYKWFDLALTLTYSLGGYSFDKTGTYNETDGAKEQNYNLPIYELDRWQKPGDVTDVPRFVLGQAAGPQNSSRYVHSTDHLRVKNLTLGFTLPDQWLTKLGVSKARLYFSGSNLLTWAKWDQYDPEVPVSGEVFCETPPMRTYSFGIEVSF
;
A
#
# COMPACT_ATOMS: atom_id res chain seq x y z
N MET A 1 24.86 -70.62 66.88
CA MET A 1 23.65 -70.13 66.16
C MET A 1 23.97 -68.86 65.40
N ASN A 2 23.57 -68.78 64.16
CA ASN A 2 23.50 -67.57 63.31
C ASN A 2 24.74 -67.08 62.54
N LYS A 3 25.47 -67.93 61.80
CA LYS A 3 26.23 -67.50 60.70
C LYS A 3 25.50 -67.77 59.34
N SER A 4 24.44 -68.52 59.31
CA SER A 4 23.66 -68.89 58.11
C SER A 4 22.66 -67.77 57.65
N ARG A 5 22.22 -66.84 58.51
CA ARG A 5 21.33 -65.80 58.16
C ARG A 5 21.94 -64.61 57.38
N TYR A 6 23.21 -64.33 57.60
CA TYR A 6 23.94 -63.28 56.86
C TYR A 6 24.35 -63.68 55.45
N VAL A 7 24.57 -64.94 55.20
CA VAL A 7 24.86 -65.43 53.85
C VAL A 7 23.63 -65.44 52.98
N PHE A 8 22.42 -65.68 53.52
CA PHE A 8 21.16 -65.55 52.78
C PHE A 8 20.75 -64.13 52.48
N PHE A 9 21.11 -63.17 53.34
CA PHE A 9 20.84 -61.77 53.13
C PHE A 9 21.80 -61.13 52.09
N ILE A 10 23.03 -61.55 52.04
CA ILE A 10 24.03 -61.13 51.06
C ILE A 10 23.74 -61.77 49.68
N LEU A 11 23.32 -63.01 49.62
CA LEU A 11 22.87 -63.67 48.40
C LEU A 11 21.52 -63.03 47.83
N ALA A 12 20.60 -62.64 48.71
CA ALA A 12 19.36 -61.93 48.30
C ALA A 12 19.64 -60.49 47.83
N CYS A 13 20.64 -59.79 48.37
CA CYS A 13 21.10 -58.48 47.92
C CYS A 13 21.91 -58.57 46.61
N LEU A 14 22.63 -59.71 46.37
CA LEU A 14 23.36 -59.90 45.10
C LEU A 14 22.44 -60.38 43.93
N PHE A 15 21.28 -60.97 44.22
CA PHE A 15 20.28 -61.27 43.17
C PHE A 15 19.36 -60.14 42.80
N GLY A 16 19.33 -59.05 43.63
CA GLY A 16 18.56 -57.82 43.38
C GLY A 16 19.23 -56.83 42.44
N LEU A 17 20.44 -57.08 41.96
CA LEU A 17 21.22 -56.10 41.18
C LEU A 17 21.46 -56.48 39.71
N TYR A 18 20.74 -57.45 39.12
CA TYR A 18 20.80 -57.77 37.71
C TYR A 18 19.44 -57.76 37.06
N VAL A 19 18.74 -56.64 37.15
CA VAL A 19 17.76 -56.25 36.10
C VAL A 19 18.52 -55.27 35.18
N GLN A 20 19.30 -55.78 34.26
CA GLN A 20 19.74 -55.04 33.09
C GLN A 20 18.47 -54.65 32.34
N ALA A 21 18.13 -53.41 32.36
CA ALA A 21 17.16 -52.86 31.43
C ALA A 21 17.73 -53.13 30.01
N GLN A 22 17.14 -54.04 29.25
CA GLN A 22 17.53 -54.25 27.85
C GLN A 22 17.16 -52.95 27.11
N ASN A 23 18.15 -52.22 26.67
CA ASN A 23 17.98 -51.08 25.77
C ASN A 23 18.04 -51.60 24.32
N ARG A 24 17.13 -51.05 23.49
CA ARG A 24 17.18 -51.26 22.04
C ARG A 24 17.56 -49.98 21.36
N THR A 25 18.30 -50.04 20.27
CA THR A 25 18.63 -48.90 19.45
C THR A 25 17.51 -48.68 18.43
N VAL A 26 16.86 -47.51 18.51
CA VAL A 26 15.88 -47.05 17.52
C VAL A 26 16.58 -46.08 16.58
N LYS A 27 16.55 -46.39 15.28
CA LYS A 27 17.07 -45.50 14.21
C LYS A 27 15.95 -45.03 13.32
N GLY A 28 16.14 -43.90 12.66
CA GLY A 28 15.15 -43.44 11.71
C GLY A 28 15.50 -42.11 11.11
N ARG A 29 14.55 -41.59 10.35
CA ARG A 29 14.69 -40.32 9.68
C ARG A 29 13.46 -39.46 9.89
N VAL A 30 13.69 -38.17 10.15
CA VAL A 30 12.63 -37.17 10.32
C VAL A 30 12.64 -36.21 9.13
N LEU A 31 11.52 -36.14 8.41
CA LEU A 31 11.35 -35.32 7.22
C LEU A 31 10.24 -34.33 7.44
N SER A 32 10.24 -33.23 6.69
CA SER A 32 9.08 -32.37 6.53
C SER A 32 8.02 -33.08 5.66
N ALA A 33 6.76 -32.99 6.03
CA ALA A 33 5.67 -33.57 5.25
C ALA A 33 5.36 -32.76 3.98
N GLU A 34 5.76 -31.49 3.97
CA GLU A 34 5.43 -30.53 2.90
C GLU A 34 6.40 -30.68 1.70
N ASP A 35 7.69 -30.70 1.96
CA ASP A 35 8.73 -30.70 0.93
C ASP A 35 9.65 -31.92 0.99
N LYS A 36 9.40 -32.85 1.93
CA LYS A 36 10.19 -34.07 2.17
C LYS A 36 11.66 -33.79 2.50
N GLU A 37 11.97 -32.56 2.88
CA GLU A 37 13.34 -32.24 3.30
C GLU A 37 13.66 -32.82 4.70
N PRO A 38 14.92 -33.18 4.95
CA PRO A 38 15.35 -33.64 6.26
C PRO A 38 15.23 -32.50 7.28
N LEU A 39 14.59 -32.75 8.41
CA LEU A 39 14.49 -31.80 9.50
C LEU A 39 15.74 -31.92 10.38
N ILE A 40 16.69 -31.03 10.16
CA ILE A 40 17.97 -30.97 10.85
C ILE A 40 17.80 -30.39 12.24
N GLY A 41 18.20 -31.10 13.30
CA GLY A 41 18.06 -30.65 14.68
C GLY A 41 16.65 -30.87 15.26
N ALA A 42 15.83 -31.72 14.64
CA ALA A 42 14.57 -32.18 15.23
C ALA A 42 14.89 -33.01 16.49
N THR A 43 14.19 -32.71 17.58
CA THR A 43 14.38 -33.43 18.84
C THR A 43 13.56 -34.71 18.86
N VAL A 44 14.19 -35.84 19.09
CA VAL A 44 13.55 -37.14 19.26
C VAL A 44 13.77 -37.59 20.69
N LYS A 45 12.72 -37.68 21.52
CA LYS A 45 12.84 -37.94 22.95
C LYS A 45 11.84 -39.00 23.43
N ILE A 46 12.18 -39.65 24.57
CA ILE A 46 11.27 -40.56 25.25
C ILE A 46 10.30 -39.72 26.11
N PRO A 47 8.98 -39.92 25.98
CA PRO A 47 7.98 -39.15 26.73
C PRO A 47 8.22 -39.16 28.27
N GLY A 48 8.20 -37.98 28.88
CA GLY A 48 8.37 -37.84 30.33
C GLY A 48 9.78 -38.04 30.87
N THR A 49 10.81 -38.12 30.00
CA THR A 49 12.22 -38.25 30.38
C THR A 49 13.08 -37.18 29.74
N SER A 50 14.32 -37.03 30.25
CA SER A 50 15.33 -36.17 29.59
C SER A 50 16.20 -36.93 28.53
N ILE A 51 15.83 -38.16 28.22
CA ILE A 51 16.55 -39.00 27.24
C ILE A 51 16.05 -38.63 25.83
N GLY A 52 16.93 -38.11 25.01
CA GLY A 52 16.61 -37.70 23.63
C GLY A 52 17.87 -37.43 22.81
N VAL A 53 17.70 -37.32 21.50
CA VAL A 53 18.72 -37.01 20.53
C VAL A 53 18.18 -36.01 19.52
N VAL A 54 19.06 -35.28 18.87
CA VAL A 54 18.69 -34.40 17.74
C VAL A 54 19.08 -35.03 16.42
N THR A 55 18.32 -34.80 15.37
CA THR A 55 18.59 -35.31 14.03
C THR A 55 19.82 -34.64 13.40
N ASP A 56 20.55 -35.41 12.60
CA ASP A 56 21.69 -34.92 11.82
C ASP A 56 21.29 -34.13 10.56
N ILE A 57 22.27 -33.76 9.74
CA ILE A 57 22.08 -32.96 8.50
C ILE A 57 21.22 -33.68 7.45
N ASP A 58 21.12 -34.99 7.47
CA ASP A 58 20.25 -35.79 6.62
C ASP A 58 18.93 -36.15 7.31
N GLY A 59 18.65 -35.60 8.49
CA GLY A 59 17.46 -35.86 9.29
C GLY A 59 17.47 -37.19 10.02
N ASN A 60 18.58 -37.91 10.05
CA ASN A 60 18.65 -39.20 10.70
C ASN A 60 18.89 -39.06 12.20
N PHE A 61 18.39 -40.03 12.96
CA PHE A 61 18.65 -40.15 14.40
C PHE A 61 18.93 -41.59 14.80
N SER A 62 19.62 -41.72 15.92
CA SER A 62 19.86 -43.00 16.58
C SER A 62 19.76 -42.79 18.08
N LEU A 63 18.77 -43.41 18.74
CA LEU A 63 18.44 -43.26 20.15
C LEU A 63 18.37 -44.62 20.84
N GLU A 64 19.05 -44.79 21.97
CA GLU A 64 18.89 -45.95 22.84
C GLU A 64 17.63 -45.78 23.70
N VAL A 65 16.71 -46.74 23.57
CA VAL A 65 15.39 -46.69 24.22
C VAL A 65 15.22 -47.98 25.08
N PRO A 66 14.84 -47.83 26.34
CA PRO A 66 14.47 -48.99 27.18
C PRO A 66 13.32 -49.78 26.56
N ASP A 67 13.39 -51.11 26.57
CA ASP A 67 12.39 -51.98 25.91
C ASP A 67 10.94 -51.79 26.43
N LYS A 68 10.79 -51.20 27.62
CA LYS A 68 9.48 -50.83 28.19
C LYS A 68 8.83 -49.68 27.45
N ASP A 69 9.61 -48.79 26.80
CA ASP A 69 9.11 -47.60 26.16
C ASP A 69 8.75 -47.88 24.70
N LYS A 70 7.48 -47.69 24.34
CA LYS A 70 6.89 -48.08 23.04
C LYS A 70 6.62 -46.89 22.13
N THR A 71 6.90 -45.65 22.59
CA THR A 71 6.64 -44.43 21.83
C THR A 71 7.80 -43.44 21.94
N LEU A 72 8.00 -42.65 20.91
CA LEU A 72 8.89 -41.49 20.89
C LEU A 72 8.10 -40.24 20.58
N VAL A 73 8.48 -39.10 21.15
CA VAL A 73 8.00 -37.78 20.83
C VAL A 73 9.01 -37.10 19.96
N ILE A 74 8.58 -36.65 18.79
CA ILE A 74 9.38 -35.91 17.81
C ILE A 74 8.90 -34.47 17.74
N GLU A 75 9.79 -33.53 17.98
CA GLU A 75 9.52 -32.12 18.03
C GLU A 75 10.51 -31.36 17.14
N PHE A 76 10.00 -30.41 16.39
CA PHE A 76 10.82 -29.48 15.60
C PHE A 76 10.15 -28.12 15.57
N LEU A 77 10.92 -27.06 15.62
CA LEU A 77 10.40 -25.69 15.62
C LEU A 77 9.56 -25.41 14.37
N GLY A 78 8.31 -25.02 14.56
CA GLY A 78 7.38 -24.76 13.43
C GLY A 78 6.69 -26.00 12.86
N MET A 79 6.89 -27.19 13.46
CA MET A 79 6.22 -28.41 13.07
C MET A 79 5.36 -28.97 14.22
N SER A 80 4.27 -29.67 13.85
CA SER A 80 3.40 -30.33 14.81
C SER A 80 4.16 -31.46 15.53
N THR A 81 4.11 -31.45 16.87
CA THR A 81 4.70 -32.51 17.67
C THR A 81 4.05 -33.86 17.32
N LEU A 82 4.86 -34.85 17.00
CA LEU A 82 4.40 -36.20 16.64
C LEU A 82 4.79 -37.20 17.74
N THR A 83 3.80 -37.89 18.27
CA THR A 83 4.05 -39.08 19.12
C THR A 83 3.89 -40.33 18.27
N ALA A 84 5.01 -41.00 18.01
CA ALA A 84 5.05 -42.16 17.14
C ALA A 84 5.33 -43.44 17.92
N LYS A 85 4.66 -44.56 17.58
CA LYS A 85 4.96 -45.87 18.13
C LYS A 85 6.24 -46.42 17.48
N ILE A 86 7.11 -46.97 18.29
CA ILE A 86 8.34 -47.60 17.81
C ILE A 86 8.02 -48.92 17.09
N PRO A 87 8.35 -49.06 15.80
CA PRO A 87 8.16 -50.33 15.08
C PRO A 87 8.98 -51.46 15.65
N ALA A 88 8.52 -52.70 15.50
CA ALA A 88 9.22 -53.86 16.03
C ALA A 88 10.63 -54.07 15.44
N ASN A 89 10.87 -53.57 14.21
CA ASN A 89 12.19 -53.61 13.55
C ASN A 89 13.14 -52.51 14.01
N GLY A 90 12.74 -51.62 14.92
CA GLY A 90 13.57 -50.54 15.45
C GLY A 90 13.86 -49.40 14.47
N VAL A 91 13.21 -49.36 13.28
CA VAL A 91 13.38 -48.28 12.29
C VAL A 91 12.14 -47.42 12.23
N LEU A 92 12.26 -46.14 12.61
CA LEU A 92 11.16 -45.18 12.69
C LEU A 92 11.41 -44.00 11.74
N ASN A 93 10.83 -44.04 10.56
CA ASN A 93 10.82 -42.91 9.62
C ASN A 93 9.50 -42.16 9.76
N VAL A 94 9.58 -40.82 9.98
CA VAL A 94 8.43 -39.99 10.21
C VAL A 94 8.52 -38.72 9.38
N SER A 95 7.33 -38.18 9.04
CA SER A 95 7.22 -36.85 8.44
C SER A 95 6.41 -35.97 9.38
N LEU A 96 6.97 -34.83 9.77
CA LEU A 96 6.28 -33.83 10.56
C LEU A 96 5.53 -32.88 9.62
N HIS A 97 4.30 -32.60 9.94
CA HIS A 97 3.52 -31.56 9.27
C HIS A 97 3.84 -30.20 9.87
N PRO A 98 3.85 -29.12 9.08
CA PRO A 98 3.91 -27.77 9.62
C PRO A 98 2.83 -27.59 10.69
N ASP A 99 3.21 -27.06 11.85
CA ASP A 99 2.25 -26.77 12.91
C ASP A 99 1.47 -25.52 12.55
N THR A 100 0.41 -25.69 11.74
CA THR A 100 -0.52 -24.62 11.42
C THR A 100 -1.32 -24.12 12.64
N GLN A 101 -1.26 -24.84 13.76
CA GLN A 101 -1.93 -24.50 15.02
C GLN A 101 -1.06 -23.68 15.98
N ARG A 102 0.28 -23.76 15.85
CA ARG A 102 1.23 -23.05 16.72
C ARG A 102 2.46 -22.57 15.93
N LEU A 103 2.23 -21.83 14.85
CA LEU A 103 3.29 -20.96 14.38
C LEU A 103 3.35 -19.82 15.40
N ASP A 104 4.36 -19.81 16.24
CA ASP A 104 4.79 -18.59 16.92
C ASP A 104 5.15 -17.59 15.83
N GLU A 105 4.16 -16.79 15.39
CA GLU A 105 4.41 -15.69 14.48
C GLU A 105 5.50 -14.84 15.11
N VAL A 106 6.64 -14.76 14.43
CA VAL A 106 7.73 -13.91 14.86
C VAL A 106 7.41 -12.49 14.41
N VAL A 107 7.19 -11.61 15.36
CA VAL A 107 7.14 -10.17 15.11
C VAL A 107 8.58 -9.70 14.98
N VAL A 108 9.03 -9.52 13.74
CA VAL A 108 10.34 -8.94 13.47
C VAL A 108 10.23 -7.44 13.67
N THR A 109 11.08 -6.87 14.53
CA THR A 109 11.31 -5.44 14.59
C THR A 109 12.76 -5.18 14.14
N GLY A 110 13.06 -4.00 13.62
CA GLY A 110 14.44 -3.70 13.18
C GLY A 110 15.48 -3.78 14.30
N TYR A 111 15.02 -3.82 15.55
CA TYR A 111 15.84 -3.84 16.76
C TYR A 111 15.70 -5.13 17.56
N GLY A 112 15.03 -6.15 17.04
CA GLY A 112 14.88 -7.46 17.68
C GLY A 112 13.74 -8.29 17.09
N ASN A 113 13.79 -9.58 17.34
CA ASN A 113 12.75 -10.52 16.95
C ASN A 113 12.00 -10.97 18.21
N PHE A 114 10.70 -10.89 18.19
CA PHE A 114 9.84 -11.29 19.30
C PHE A 114 8.87 -12.36 18.84
N SER A 115 8.56 -13.33 19.69
CA SER A 115 7.37 -14.13 19.41
C SER A 115 6.13 -13.24 19.52
N LYS A 116 5.12 -13.48 18.71
CA LYS A 116 3.82 -12.79 18.84
C LYS A 116 3.23 -12.97 20.25
N SER A 117 3.55 -14.10 20.86
CA SER A 117 3.12 -14.44 22.22
C SER A 117 3.73 -13.53 23.30
N SER A 118 4.92 -13.00 23.09
CA SER A 118 5.64 -12.10 24.01
C SER A 118 5.60 -10.62 23.62
N PHE A 119 5.00 -10.30 22.47
CA PHE A 119 4.96 -8.94 21.96
C PHE A 119 3.83 -8.13 22.62
N THR A 120 4.19 -7.07 23.34
CA THR A 120 3.23 -6.23 24.09
C THR A 120 2.54 -5.16 23.25
N GLY A 121 3.02 -4.89 22.04
CA GLY A 121 2.47 -3.89 21.12
C GLY A 121 1.43 -4.44 20.14
N SER A 122 0.99 -3.58 19.20
CA SER A 122 0.07 -3.92 18.12
C SER A 122 0.85 -4.12 16.82
N ALA A 123 0.92 -5.36 16.34
CA ALA A 123 1.54 -5.71 15.08
C ALA A 123 0.81 -6.87 14.39
N ASN A 124 0.70 -6.81 13.06
CA ASN A 124 0.21 -7.90 12.24
C ASN A 124 1.31 -8.33 11.28
N THR A 125 1.60 -9.63 11.23
CA THR A 125 2.60 -10.21 10.32
C THR A 125 1.91 -11.02 9.24
N LEU A 126 2.25 -10.73 7.99
CA LEU A 126 1.80 -11.46 6.82
C LEU A 126 2.98 -12.26 6.24
N ARG A 127 2.78 -13.54 6.05
CA ARG A 127 3.80 -14.42 5.46
C ARG A 127 3.90 -14.19 3.96
N GLY A 128 5.12 -14.27 3.43
CA GLY A 128 5.41 -14.06 2.02
C GLY A 128 4.78 -15.10 1.09
N ASP A 129 4.51 -16.33 1.59
CA ASP A 129 3.84 -17.38 0.82
C ASP A 129 2.40 -16.99 0.42
N LEU A 130 1.67 -16.23 1.25
CA LEU A 130 0.36 -15.69 0.90
C LEU A 130 0.44 -14.59 -0.17
N LEU A 131 1.59 -13.92 -0.26
CA LEU A 131 1.80 -12.75 -1.12
C LEU A 131 2.43 -13.10 -2.48
N LYS A 132 3.18 -14.22 -2.56
CA LYS A 132 4.01 -14.52 -3.74
C LYS A 132 3.24 -14.82 -5.03
N ASN A 133 2.00 -15.29 -4.91
CA ASN A 133 1.18 -15.69 -6.07
C ASN A 133 0.16 -14.62 -6.48
N VAL A 134 0.13 -13.48 -5.84
CA VAL A 134 -0.72 -12.35 -6.25
C VAL A 134 -0.07 -11.64 -7.44
N PRO A 135 -0.72 -11.57 -8.63
CA PRO A 135 -0.11 -11.10 -9.87
C PRO A 135 -0.09 -9.56 -9.96
N VAL A 136 0.52 -8.90 -8.96
CA VAL A 136 0.71 -7.45 -8.94
C VAL A 136 2.16 -7.12 -8.64
N VAL A 137 2.67 -6.05 -9.25
CA VAL A 137 4.08 -5.64 -9.13
C VAL A 137 4.35 -4.99 -7.77
N SER A 138 3.40 -4.22 -7.27
CA SER A 138 3.57 -3.44 -6.04
C SER A 138 3.36 -4.31 -4.79
N VAL A 139 4.30 -4.20 -3.86
CA VAL A 139 4.23 -4.86 -2.55
C VAL A 139 3.04 -4.35 -1.74
N GLU A 140 2.75 -3.07 -1.87
CA GLU A 140 1.67 -2.39 -1.15
C GLU A 140 0.31 -2.96 -1.55
N GLN A 141 0.05 -3.15 -2.85
CA GLN A 141 -1.22 -3.70 -3.33
C GLN A 141 -1.50 -5.11 -2.78
N LYS A 142 -0.45 -5.87 -2.48
CA LYS A 142 -0.58 -7.22 -1.90
C LYS A 142 -1.08 -7.21 -0.45
N LEU A 143 -0.95 -6.10 0.27
CA LEU A 143 -1.38 -5.99 1.67
C LEU A 143 -2.86 -5.65 1.82
N GLN A 144 -3.53 -5.22 0.77
CA GLN A 144 -4.89 -4.70 0.81
C GLN A 144 -5.89 -5.76 1.29
N GLY A 145 -6.67 -5.44 2.34
CA GLY A 145 -7.66 -6.32 2.94
C GLY A 145 -7.08 -7.44 3.82
N MET A 146 -5.76 -7.59 3.93
CA MET A 146 -5.13 -8.64 4.71
C MET A 146 -4.78 -8.24 6.14
N THR A 147 -4.78 -6.94 6.45
CA THR A 147 -4.39 -6.43 7.77
C THR A 147 -5.42 -5.40 8.24
N PRO A 148 -5.98 -5.54 9.46
CA PRO A 148 -6.90 -4.54 10.00
C PRO A 148 -6.15 -3.24 10.29
N GLY A 149 -6.84 -2.10 10.13
CA GLY A 149 -6.27 -0.77 10.35
C GLY A 149 -5.46 -0.21 9.19
N VAL A 150 -5.26 -0.97 8.11
CA VAL A 150 -4.52 -0.55 6.91
C VAL A 150 -5.48 -0.31 5.76
N SER A 151 -5.46 0.90 5.22
CA SER A 151 -6.16 1.29 4.01
C SER A 151 -5.14 1.57 2.91
N ILE A 152 -5.33 0.95 1.75
CA ILE A 152 -4.47 1.13 0.58
C ILE A 152 -5.38 1.53 -0.58
N SER A 153 -5.03 2.60 -1.24
CA SER A 153 -5.71 3.04 -2.46
C SER A 153 -4.71 3.32 -3.57
N GLY A 154 -5.05 2.88 -4.77
CA GLY A 154 -4.28 3.20 -5.97
C GLY A 154 -4.60 4.61 -6.44
N ASN A 155 -3.57 5.41 -6.66
CA ASN A 155 -3.77 6.71 -7.33
C ASN A 155 -3.93 6.55 -8.84
N SER A 156 -3.53 5.40 -9.38
CA SER A 156 -3.60 5.04 -10.79
C SER A 156 -3.51 3.53 -10.97
N GLY A 157 -4.16 2.99 -12.01
CA GLY A 157 -4.03 1.61 -12.49
C GLY A 157 -2.84 1.38 -13.41
N GLN A 158 -2.04 2.39 -13.73
CA GLN A 158 -0.84 2.22 -14.55
C GLN A 158 0.20 1.35 -13.85
N PRO A 159 0.92 0.47 -14.57
CA PRO A 159 1.97 -0.36 -13.99
C PRO A 159 3.05 0.48 -13.28
N GLY A 160 3.34 0.15 -12.01
CA GLY A 160 4.37 0.84 -11.22
C GLY A 160 3.96 2.18 -10.63
N ALA A 161 2.70 2.58 -10.78
CA ALA A 161 2.20 3.82 -10.18
C ALA A 161 2.22 3.79 -8.65
N ASN A 162 2.42 4.95 -8.03
CA ASN A 162 2.48 5.10 -6.58
C ASN A 162 1.13 4.78 -5.92
N GLN A 163 1.21 4.08 -4.78
CA GLN A 163 0.06 3.72 -3.94
C GLN A 163 0.04 4.62 -2.70
N SER A 164 -1.15 4.99 -2.25
CA SER A 164 -1.32 5.68 -0.97
C SER A 164 -1.71 4.70 0.11
N ILE A 165 -0.95 4.71 1.21
CA ILE A 165 -1.18 3.85 2.37
C ILE A 165 -1.51 4.70 3.58
N ARG A 166 -2.54 4.30 4.32
CA ARG A 166 -2.91 4.89 5.60
C ARG A 166 -3.02 3.81 6.66
N ILE A 167 -2.43 4.08 7.81
CA ILE A 167 -2.58 3.24 9.01
C ILE A 167 -3.33 4.05 10.06
N ARG A 168 -4.53 3.57 10.46
CA ARG A 168 -5.39 4.21 11.47
C ARG A 168 -5.75 5.66 11.12
N GLY A 169 -6.05 5.91 9.84
CA GLY A 169 -6.54 7.20 9.33
C GLY A 169 -5.46 8.25 9.09
N MET A 170 -5.90 9.50 8.89
CA MET A 170 -5.04 10.65 8.57
C MET A 170 -4.22 11.08 9.79
N GLY A 171 -2.91 11.26 9.62
CA GLY A 171 -1.99 11.59 10.72
C GLY A 171 -1.49 13.02 10.76
N SER A 172 -1.50 13.75 9.64
CA SER A 172 -0.97 15.11 9.53
C SER A 172 -1.67 15.91 8.44
N PHE A 173 -1.57 17.25 8.50
CA PHE A 173 -2.01 18.14 7.41
C PHE A 173 -0.94 18.26 6.32
N ASN A 174 0.26 18.70 6.65
CA ASN A 174 1.32 19.04 5.69
C ASN A 174 2.62 18.24 5.85
N ALA A 175 2.76 17.43 6.91
CA ALA A 175 3.88 16.49 7.03
C ALA A 175 3.58 15.18 6.27
N SER A 176 4.51 14.21 6.33
CA SER A 176 4.28 12.89 5.72
C SER A 176 3.01 12.24 6.27
N LYS A 177 2.24 11.65 5.37
CA LYS A 177 0.99 10.94 5.66
C LYS A 177 1.16 9.43 5.45
N GLU A 178 2.27 9.00 4.85
CA GLU A 178 2.59 7.62 4.54
C GLU A 178 3.33 6.95 5.70
N PRO A 179 3.16 5.62 5.90
CA PRO A 179 3.93 4.87 6.88
C PRO A 179 5.42 4.81 6.50
N LEU A 180 6.25 4.58 7.50
CA LEU A 180 7.67 4.34 7.30
C LEU A 180 7.87 2.90 6.78
N PHE A 181 8.60 2.74 5.67
CA PHE A 181 9.06 1.44 5.22
C PHE A 181 10.44 1.12 5.79
N VAL A 182 10.60 -0.12 6.23
CA VAL A 182 11.84 -0.63 6.80
C VAL A 182 12.15 -1.97 6.15
N ILE A 183 13.30 -2.13 5.51
CA ILE A 183 13.74 -3.39 4.88
C ILE A 183 14.90 -3.95 5.70
N ASP A 184 14.75 -5.16 6.21
CA ASP A 184 15.75 -5.87 7.05
C ASP A 184 16.30 -5.01 8.21
N GLY A 185 15.42 -4.20 8.82
CA GLY A 185 15.75 -3.33 9.95
C GLY A 185 16.23 -1.93 9.59
N VAL A 186 16.38 -1.62 8.30
CA VAL A 186 16.87 -0.32 7.83
C VAL A 186 15.73 0.51 7.24
N PRO A 187 15.51 1.75 7.72
CA PRO A 187 14.54 2.67 7.15
C PRO A 187 14.90 3.07 5.72
N VAL A 188 13.98 2.83 4.79
CA VAL A 188 14.17 3.17 3.36
C VAL A 188 13.26 4.30 2.94
N THR A 189 13.56 4.90 1.79
CA THR A 189 12.65 5.86 1.14
C THR A 189 11.56 5.12 0.40
N SER A 190 10.34 5.62 0.51
CA SER A 190 9.14 5.11 -0.15
C SER A 190 8.43 6.23 -0.92
N GLY A 191 7.41 5.86 -1.69
CA GLY A 191 6.66 6.79 -2.51
C GLY A 191 7.38 7.12 -3.83
N SER A 192 7.32 8.37 -4.27
CA SER A 192 7.95 8.84 -5.50
C SER A 192 9.07 9.83 -5.23
N LEU A 193 10.16 9.79 -6.01
CA LEU A 193 11.24 10.77 -5.96
C LEU A 193 10.83 12.13 -6.55
N SER A 194 9.89 12.16 -7.49
CA SER A 194 9.34 13.39 -8.04
C SER A 194 8.57 14.17 -6.97
N GLY A 195 9.27 14.88 -6.12
CA GLY A 195 8.73 15.77 -5.10
C GLY A 195 8.30 17.10 -5.67
N GLY A 196 7.08 17.54 -5.31
CA GLY A 196 6.44 18.73 -5.81
C GLY A 196 7.31 19.99 -5.80
N SER A 197 7.43 20.58 -6.96
CA SER A 197 7.75 21.95 -7.23
C SER A 197 7.30 22.27 -8.65
N ALA A 198 7.55 23.48 -9.16
CA ALA A 198 7.10 23.94 -10.48
C ALA A 198 7.46 23.03 -11.66
N ASP A 199 8.47 22.17 -11.50
CA ASP A 199 8.85 21.13 -12.49
C ASP A 199 7.78 20.09 -12.70
N ALA A 200 6.88 20.03 -11.80
CA ALA A 200 5.81 19.07 -11.68
C ALA A 200 4.65 19.32 -12.64
N ALA A 201 4.48 20.48 -13.21
CA ALA A 201 3.36 20.76 -14.10
C ALA A 201 3.34 19.84 -15.33
N TYR A 202 4.52 19.41 -15.77
CA TYR A 202 4.66 18.54 -16.94
C TYR A 202 4.95 17.07 -16.63
N MET A 203 5.48 16.74 -15.44
CA MET A 203 5.91 15.37 -15.10
C MET A 203 5.10 14.72 -13.97
N ASN A 204 4.01 15.33 -13.55
CA ASN A 204 3.41 15.09 -12.23
C ASN A 204 2.23 14.14 -12.16
N ASN A 205 1.67 13.73 -13.25
CA ASN A 205 0.39 13.02 -13.19
C ASN A 205 0.56 11.51 -12.98
N SER A 206 1.72 10.96 -13.33
CA SER A 206 2.04 9.55 -13.10
C SER A 206 3.39 9.45 -12.38
N LYS A 207 3.35 9.07 -11.10
CA LYS A 207 4.55 9.01 -10.25
C LYS A 207 5.03 7.58 -10.12
N THR A 208 6.28 7.33 -10.50
CA THR A 208 6.92 6.04 -10.30
C THR A 208 7.11 5.74 -8.82
N ASN A 209 6.66 4.57 -8.38
CA ASN A 209 6.82 4.13 -7.01
C ASN A 209 8.19 3.48 -6.79
N ILE A 210 8.97 4.01 -5.84
CA ILE A 210 10.28 3.45 -5.47
C ILE A 210 10.16 2.00 -4.98
N MET A 211 9.07 1.66 -4.28
CA MET A 211 8.86 0.31 -3.78
C MET A 211 8.61 -0.72 -4.90
N SER A 212 8.27 -0.27 -6.11
CA SER A 212 8.20 -1.15 -7.29
C SER A 212 9.55 -1.72 -7.72
N THR A 213 10.67 -1.18 -7.21
CA THR A 213 12.02 -1.75 -7.39
C THR A 213 12.25 -3.03 -6.57
N LEU A 214 11.47 -3.25 -5.50
CA LEU A 214 11.57 -4.46 -4.69
C LEU A 214 10.87 -5.63 -5.38
N ASN A 215 11.58 -6.77 -5.50
CA ASN A 215 10.95 -7.98 -5.98
C ASN A 215 10.12 -8.65 -4.87
N PRO A 216 8.78 -8.77 -5.02
CA PRO A 216 7.93 -9.38 -4.00
C PRO A 216 8.27 -10.84 -3.68
N SER A 217 8.88 -11.57 -4.60
CA SER A 217 9.29 -12.97 -4.38
C SER A 217 10.47 -13.11 -3.42
N ASP A 218 11.24 -12.01 -3.19
CA ASP A 218 12.32 -12.00 -2.21
C ASP A 218 11.84 -11.73 -0.78
N ILE A 219 10.55 -11.49 -0.59
CA ILE A 219 9.98 -11.19 0.72
C ILE A 219 9.68 -12.49 1.47
N GLU A 220 10.15 -12.57 2.70
CA GLU A 220 9.83 -13.64 3.64
C GLU A 220 8.57 -13.35 4.44
N ASN A 221 8.47 -12.12 4.99
CA ASN A 221 7.28 -11.63 5.68
C ASN A 221 7.19 -10.10 5.66
N ILE A 222 5.97 -9.61 5.91
CA ILE A 222 5.70 -8.19 6.10
C ILE A 222 4.99 -8.02 7.44
N THR A 223 5.57 -7.19 8.32
CA THR A 223 4.98 -6.86 9.61
C THR A 223 4.53 -5.41 9.60
N VAL A 224 3.26 -5.16 9.91
CA VAL A 224 2.70 -3.82 10.04
C VAL A 224 2.60 -3.47 11.52
N ILE A 225 3.36 -2.46 11.94
CA ILE A 225 3.36 -1.92 13.30
C ILE A 225 2.45 -0.69 13.33
N LYS A 226 1.48 -0.71 14.25
CA LYS A 226 0.38 0.26 14.27
C LYS A 226 0.35 1.14 15.52
N ASP A 227 1.06 0.76 16.60
CA ASP A 227 1.05 1.47 17.87
C ASP A 227 2.41 2.08 18.24
N ALA A 228 2.43 2.91 19.28
CA ALA A 228 3.64 3.56 19.74
C ALA A 228 4.61 2.61 20.46
N ALA A 229 4.17 1.48 21.00
CA ALA A 229 5.04 0.57 21.77
C ALA A 229 6.22 0.07 20.93
N ALA A 230 5.95 -0.30 19.67
CA ALA A 230 6.99 -0.72 18.76
C ALA A 230 7.44 0.40 17.79
N ALA A 231 6.54 1.31 17.41
CA ALA A 231 6.84 2.38 16.48
C ALA A 231 7.78 3.45 17.08
N SER A 232 7.78 3.66 18.41
CA SER A 232 8.66 4.64 19.06
C SER A 232 10.15 4.35 18.89
N LEU A 233 10.54 3.09 18.66
CA LEU A 233 11.91 2.72 18.31
C LEU A 233 12.37 3.35 16.98
N TYR A 234 11.44 3.64 16.07
CA TYR A 234 11.69 4.37 14.82
C TYR A 234 11.46 5.88 14.96
N GLY A 235 11.02 6.34 16.15
CA GLY A 235 10.99 7.72 16.62
C GLY A 235 10.20 8.68 15.74
N SER A 236 10.92 9.66 15.24
CA SER A 236 10.39 10.82 14.52
C SER A 236 9.84 10.55 13.12
N ARG A 237 9.85 9.31 12.65
CA ARG A 237 9.35 8.92 11.32
C ARG A 237 8.21 7.93 11.37
N ALA A 238 7.84 7.50 12.57
CA ALA A 238 6.88 6.43 12.80
C ALA A 238 5.48 6.92 13.20
N ALA A 239 5.20 8.20 13.04
CA ALA A 239 3.92 8.81 13.37
C ALA A 239 2.73 8.13 12.66
N ASN A 240 2.94 7.68 11.43
CA ASN A 240 1.91 7.06 10.59
C ASN A 240 1.98 5.54 10.58
N GLY A 241 2.71 4.93 11.53
CA GLY A 241 2.97 3.49 11.58
C GLY A 241 4.21 3.08 10.78
N VAL A 242 4.56 1.80 10.85
CA VAL A 242 5.75 1.23 10.20
C VAL A 242 5.39 -0.06 9.48
N ILE A 243 5.87 -0.21 8.25
CA ILE A 243 5.80 -1.44 7.47
C ILE A 243 7.19 -2.04 7.39
N LEU A 244 7.38 -3.15 8.10
CA LEU A 244 8.63 -3.89 8.12
C LEU A 244 8.60 -5.00 7.08
N ILE A 245 9.55 -4.99 6.18
CA ILE A 245 9.73 -6.02 5.17
C ILE A 245 10.97 -6.83 5.56
N THR A 246 10.76 -8.08 5.88
CA THR A 246 11.84 -9.04 6.08
C THR A 246 12.03 -9.81 4.80
N THR A 247 13.26 -9.87 4.35
CA THR A 247 13.58 -10.52 3.09
C THR A 247 14.19 -11.90 3.33
N LYS A 248 14.07 -12.80 2.34
CA LYS A 248 14.59 -14.15 2.40
C LYS A 248 16.09 -14.17 2.67
N LYS A 249 16.50 -15.10 3.53
CA LYS A 249 17.88 -15.34 3.92
C LYS A 249 18.30 -16.76 3.52
N GLY A 250 19.60 -17.00 3.52
CA GLY A 250 20.12 -18.33 3.33
C GLY A 250 19.73 -19.27 4.48
N THR A 251 19.41 -20.50 4.14
CA THR A 251 19.08 -21.56 5.09
C THR A 251 20.21 -22.58 5.14
N LYS A 252 20.36 -23.25 6.29
CA LYS A 252 21.30 -24.38 6.41
C LYS A 252 20.75 -25.57 5.62
N GLY A 253 21.60 -26.29 4.95
CA GLY A 253 21.27 -27.47 4.17
C GLY A 253 21.87 -27.44 2.76
N ARG A 254 21.48 -28.42 1.95
CA ARG A 254 21.86 -28.44 0.53
C ARG A 254 21.33 -27.24 -0.21
N ALA A 255 22.08 -26.82 -1.22
CA ALA A 255 21.61 -25.72 -2.06
C ALA A 255 20.35 -26.14 -2.81
N LYS A 256 19.29 -25.35 -2.68
CA LYS A 256 17.98 -25.51 -3.34
C LYS A 256 17.82 -24.42 -4.37
N ALA A 257 17.64 -24.79 -5.62
CA ALA A 257 17.32 -23.88 -6.69
C ALA A 257 15.80 -23.87 -6.94
N THR A 258 15.21 -22.71 -7.10
CA THR A 258 13.79 -22.55 -7.43
C THR A 258 13.65 -21.67 -8.66
N LEU A 259 12.91 -22.15 -9.65
CA LEU A 259 12.48 -21.39 -10.82
C LEU A 259 11.00 -21.14 -10.73
N LYS A 260 10.57 -19.91 -10.95
CA LYS A 260 9.16 -19.52 -11.03
C LYS A 260 8.93 -18.71 -12.31
N MET A 261 7.88 -19.07 -13.03
CA MET A 261 7.46 -18.36 -14.23
C MET A 261 5.96 -18.15 -14.15
N ASP A 262 5.51 -16.98 -14.46
CA ASP A 262 4.08 -16.69 -14.63
C ASP A 262 3.85 -15.68 -15.74
N GLY A 263 2.69 -15.78 -16.35
CA GLY A 263 2.23 -14.90 -17.39
C GLY A 263 0.71 -14.90 -17.51
N GLY A 264 0.19 -13.87 -18.13
CA GLY A 264 -1.25 -13.72 -18.24
C GLY A 264 -1.68 -12.45 -18.93
N PHE A 265 -2.93 -12.10 -18.72
CA PHE A 265 -3.55 -10.95 -19.36
C PHE A 265 -4.43 -10.18 -18.37
N SER A 266 -4.67 -8.91 -18.71
CA SER A 266 -5.43 -7.99 -17.86
C SER A 266 -6.37 -7.12 -18.69
N ASN A 267 -7.52 -6.81 -18.10
CA ASN A 267 -8.51 -5.86 -18.61
C ASN A 267 -8.88 -4.88 -17.48
N ALA A 268 -9.66 -3.84 -17.75
CA ALA A 268 -10.19 -2.96 -16.72
C ALA A 268 -11.02 -3.73 -15.69
N ALA A 269 -10.81 -3.47 -14.39
CA ALA A 269 -11.52 -4.15 -13.31
C ALA A 269 -13.00 -3.78 -13.25
N VAL A 270 -13.31 -2.53 -13.60
CA VAL A 270 -14.67 -1.98 -13.68
C VAL A 270 -14.84 -1.29 -15.03
N GLU A 271 -16.04 -1.15 -15.48
CA GLU A 271 -16.36 -0.31 -16.61
C GLU A 271 -16.10 1.15 -16.23
N PHE A 272 -15.34 1.83 -17.08
CA PHE A 272 -14.96 3.21 -16.83
C PHE A 272 -15.90 4.15 -17.59
N ARG A 273 -16.73 4.89 -16.86
CA ARG A 273 -17.63 5.94 -17.37
C ARG A 273 -18.23 5.63 -18.76
N PRO A 274 -19.24 4.79 -18.84
CA PRO A 274 -19.89 4.50 -20.10
C PRO A 274 -20.48 5.80 -20.70
N THR A 275 -20.21 6.00 -21.99
CA THR A 275 -20.62 7.19 -22.74
C THR A 275 -21.63 6.82 -23.80
N LEU A 276 -22.40 7.81 -24.27
CA LEU A 276 -23.34 7.66 -25.37
C LEU A 276 -22.61 7.24 -26.66
N ASN A 277 -23.23 6.40 -27.44
CA ASN A 277 -22.79 6.18 -28.83
C ASN A 277 -23.15 7.40 -29.72
N GLY A 278 -22.70 7.37 -30.97
CA GLY A 278 -22.87 8.50 -31.85
C GLY A 278 -24.32 8.85 -32.17
N GLU A 279 -25.19 7.84 -32.31
CA GLU A 279 -26.63 8.03 -32.57
C GLU A 279 -27.32 8.64 -31.34
N GLN A 280 -27.13 8.06 -30.19
CA GLN A 280 -27.68 8.56 -28.93
C GLN A 280 -27.22 10.00 -28.61
N ARG A 281 -25.92 10.28 -28.85
CA ARG A 281 -25.39 11.62 -28.66
C ARG A 281 -26.04 12.62 -29.63
N ARG A 282 -26.19 12.25 -30.90
CA ARG A 282 -26.82 13.10 -31.92
C ARG A 282 -28.27 13.40 -31.54
N GLU A 283 -29.05 12.38 -31.13
CA GLU A 283 -30.42 12.54 -30.67
C GLU A 283 -30.53 13.52 -29.49
N LEU A 284 -29.65 13.36 -28.48
CA LEU A 284 -29.64 14.19 -27.29
C LEU A 284 -29.23 15.65 -27.61
N ILE A 285 -28.22 15.85 -28.47
CA ILE A 285 -27.84 17.18 -28.92
C ILE A 285 -28.97 17.87 -29.70
N TYR A 286 -29.68 17.10 -30.57
CA TYR A 286 -30.84 17.61 -31.31
C TYR A 286 -31.95 18.09 -30.38
N GLU A 287 -32.28 17.29 -29.35
CA GLU A 287 -33.25 17.68 -28.32
C GLU A 287 -32.76 18.94 -27.55
N GLY A 288 -31.44 18.98 -27.20
CA GLY A 288 -30.86 20.15 -26.52
C GLY A 288 -30.98 21.44 -27.33
N LEU A 289 -30.82 21.37 -28.65
CA LEU A 289 -31.01 22.48 -29.59
C LEU A 289 -32.49 22.91 -29.63
N MET A 290 -33.39 21.92 -29.72
CA MET A 290 -34.85 22.21 -29.69
C MET A 290 -35.24 22.90 -28.37
N ASN A 291 -34.75 22.38 -27.27
CA ASN A 291 -35.04 22.92 -25.94
C ASN A 291 -34.47 24.35 -25.76
N PHE A 292 -33.26 24.58 -26.26
CA PHE A 292 -32.66 25.93 -26.28
C PHE A 292 -33.52 26.91 -27.04
N GLN A 293 -33.90 26.58 -28.27
CA GLN A 293 -34.70 27.46 -29.11
C GLN A 293 -36.11 27.70 -28.55
N GLN A 294 -36.68 26.66 -27.92
CA GLN A 294 -37.95 26.83 -27.19
C GLN A 294 -37.85 27.81 -26.04
N ASP A 295 -36.77 27.76 -25.27
CA ASP A 295 -36.53 28.70 -24.18
C ASP A 295 -36.28 30.12 -24.69
N GLU A 296 -35.59 30.31 -25.84
CA GLU A 296 -35.39 31.60 -26.47
C GLU A 296 -36.68 32.21 -27.03
N ILE A 297 -37.54 31.39 -27.64
CA ILE A 297 -38.89 31.84 -28.07
C ILE A 297 -39.73 32.25 -26.87
N ALA A 298 -39.67 31.51 -25.76
CA ALA A 298 -40.40 31.85 -24.52
C ALA A 298 -39.95 33.16 -23.92
N LYS A 299 -38.65 33.51 -24.01
CA LYS A 299 -38.08 34.78 -23.55
C LYS A 299 -38.46 35.96 -24.46
N ASN A 300 -38.54 35.73 -25.79
CA ASN A 300 -38.73 36.73 -26.80
C ASN A 300 -39.81 36.31 -27.81
N PRO A 301 -41.09 36.22 -27.43
CA PRO A 301 -42.14 35.68 -28.30
C PRO A 301 -42.37 36.44 -29.61
N GLU A 302 -42.04 37.73 -29.64
CA GLU A 302 -42.24 38.60 -30.80
C GLU A 302 -41.02 38.72 -31.73
N ALA A 303 -39.95 38.02 -31.43
CA ALA A 303 -38.67 38.13 -32.18
C ALA A 303 -38.68 37.42 -33.53
N GLY A 304 -39.74 36.70 -33.86
CA GLY A 304 -39.85 35.93 -35.14
C GLY A 304 -38.77 34.87 -35.31
N LEU A 305 -38.40 34.22 -34.22
CA LEU A 305 -37.35 33.17 -34.21
C LEU A 305 -37.83 31.91 -34.96
N ALA A 306 -36.92 31.16 -35.57
CA ALA A 306 -37.22 29.90 -36.21
C ALA A 306 -37.87 28.91 -35.21
N SER A 307 -38.66 27.97 -35.71
CA SER A 307 -39.25 26.92 -34.87
C SER A 307 -38.13 26.06 -34.23
N PRO A 308 -38.37 25.43 -33.08
CA PRO A 308 -37.38 24.58 -32.44
C PRO A 308 -36.82 23.51 -33.37
N THR A 309 -37.65 22.89 -34.21
CA THR A 309 -37.24 21.87 -35.18
C THR A 309 -36.36 22.44 -36.28
N GLU A 310 -36.77 23.57 -36.89
CA GLU A 310 -35.98 24.27 -37.93
C GLU A 310 -34.60 24.68 -37.40
N TYR A 311 -34.53 25.18 -36.16
CA TYR A 311 -33.28 25.55 -35.51
C TYR A 311 -32.38 24.35 -35.28
N ALA A 312 -32.95 23.24 -34.77
CA ALA A 312 -32.18 22.01 -34.56
C ALA A 312 -31.70 21.40 -35.86
N ASP A 313 -32.52 21.35 -36.91
CA ASP A 313 -32.15 20.83 -38.24
C ASP A 313 -30.99 21.66 -38.86
N LEU A 314 -30.97 22.95 -38.64
CA LEU A 314 -29.93 23.83 -39.16
C LEU A 314 -28.58 23.62 -38.43
N HIS A 315 -28.62 23.40 -37.12
CA HIS A 315 -27.43 23.46 -36.27
C HIS A 315 -26.91 22.09 -35.82
N ILE A 316 -27.66 20.98 -36.00
CA ILE A 316 -27.25 19.68 -35.50
C ILE A 316 -25.86 19.23 -35.99
N ASN A 317 -25.51 19.57 -37.22
CA ASN A 317 -24.25 19.18 -37.82
C ASN A 317 -23.06 20.03 -37.33
N ASP A 318 -23.32 21.14 -36.63
CA ASP A 318 -22.29 21.94 -35.96
C ASP A 318 -21.73 21.22 -34.71
N TYR A 319 -22.52 20.29 -34.10
CA TYR A 319 -22.23 19.64 -32.81
C TYR A 319 -22.16 18.11 -32.88
N ALA A 320 -22.74 17.50 -33.92
CA ALA A 320 -22.72 16.07 -34.10
C ALA A 320 -22.52 15.72 -35.58
N SER A 321 -21.66 14.73 -35.86
CA SER A 321 -21.40 14.31 -37.24
C SER A 321 -22.65 13.76 -37.91
N ILE A 322 -22.70 13.86 -39.24
CA ILE A 322 -23.72 13.22 -40.08
C ILE A 322 -23.57 11.69 -39.94
N PRO A 323 -24.69 10.95 -39.85
CA PRO A 323 -24.69 9.51 -39.68
C PRO A 323 -23.88 8.75 -40.76
N GLU A 324 -23.83 9.28 -41.97
CA GLU A 324 -23.16 8.69 -43.13
C GLU A 324 -21.62 8.64 -42.98
N LEU A 325 -21.04 9.50 -42.10
CA LEU A 325 -19.60 9.47 -41.80
C LEU A 325 -19.23 8.42 -40.80
N GLY A 326 -20.23 7.75 -40.17
CA GLY A 326 -20.01 6.76 -39.13
C GLY A 326 -19.61 7.38 -37.80
N TYR A 327 -19.42 6.49 -36.81
CA TYR A 327 -19.07 6.87 -35.44
C TYR A 327 -17.88 6.04 -34.95
N THR A 328 -17.05 6.67 -34.14
CA THR A 328 -15.86 6.03 -33.53
C THR A 328 -16.15 5.60 -32.10
N ASP A 329 -15.89 4.35 -31.80
CA ASP A 329 -15.80 3.87 -30.43
C ASP A 329 -14.36 4.09 -29.92
N TRP A 330 -14.11 5.27 -29.34
CA TRP A 330 -12.80 5.67 -28.85
C TRP A 330 -12.27 4.77 -27.74
N ARG A 331 -13.14 4.16 -26.95
CA ARG A 331 -12.75 3.20 -25.92
C ARG A 331 -12.11 1.97 -26.53
N LYS A 332 -12.72 1.44 -27.58
CA LYS A 332 -12.20 0.28 -28.30
C LYS A 332 -10.91 0.58 -29.06
N GLU A 333 -10.78 1.79 -29.58
CA GLU A 333 -9.56 2.23 -30.28
C GLU A 333 -8.37 2.43 -29.34
N LEU A 334 -8.60 2.88 -28.10
CA LEU A 334 -7.55 3.23 -27.14
C LEU A 334 -7.18 2.12 -26.17
N MET A 335 -8.16 1.32 -25.76
CA MET A 335 -7.92 0.29 -24.73
C MET A 335 -7.54 -1.04 -25.37
N ARG A 336 -6.59 -1.72 -24.74
CA ARG A 336 -6.13 -3.05 -25.14
C ARG A 336 -6.26 -4.07 -24.01
N THR A 337 -6.25 -5.35 -24.36
CA THR A 337 -5.91 -6.40 -23.42
C THR A 337 -4.42 -6.31 -23.12
N ALA A 338 -4.08 -6.01 -21.87
CA ALA A 338 -2.71 -5.89 -21.40
C ALA A 338 -2.14 -7.27 -21.05
N HIS A 339 -0.85 -7.48 -21.29
CA HIS A 339 -0.16 -8.73 -20.97
C HIS A 339 0.88 -8.52 -19.86
N HIS A 340 1.15 -9.57 -19.10
CA HIS A 340 2.25 -9.58 -18.16
C HIS A 340 3.00 -10.90 -18.22
N GLN A 341 4.28 -10.85 -17.84
CA GLN A 341 5.15 -12.01 -17.70
C GLN A 341 6.20 -11.77 -16.61
N SER A 342 6.53 -12.83 -15.88
CA SER A 342 7.52 -12.80 -14.81
C SER A 342 8.35 -14.06 -14.82
N TYR A 343 9.65 -13.92 -14.65
CA TYR A 343 10.62 -15.01 -14.58
C TYR A 343 11.51 -14.78 -13.37
N GLU A 344 11.62 -15.76 -12.52
CA GLU A 344 12.38 -15.68 -11.29
C GLU A 344 13.20 -16.95 -11.09
N ALA A 345 14.45 -16.76 -10.71
CA ALA A 345 15.36 -17.83 -10.32
C ALA A 345 15.96 -17.49 -8.97
N SER A 346 15.96 -18.42 -8.04
CA SER A 346 16.61 -18.25 -6.74
C SER A 346 17.34 -19.49 -6.29
N VAL A 347 18.40 -19.29 -5.52
CA VAL A 347 19.18 -20.36 -4.89
C VAL A 347 19.40 -20.00 -3.43
N SER A 348 19.10 -20.95 -2.54
CA SER A 348 19.34 -20.82 -1.09
C SER A 348 20.06 -22.05 -0.57
N GLY A 349 21.01 -21.87 0.34
CA GLY A 349 21.74 -22.99 0.93
C GLY A 349 22.76 -22.52 1.95
N GLY A 350 23.54 -23.48 2.48
CA GLY A 350 24.62 -23.19 3.39
C GLY A 350 24.92 -24.30 4.38
N ASN A 351 25.81 -23.99 5.28
CA ASN A 351 26.25 -24.88 6.37
C ASN A 351 26.16 -24.15 7.72
N ASP A 352 26.73 -24.73 8.78
CA ASP A 352 26.71 -24.11 10.11
C ASP A 352 27.47 -22.79 10.21
N LYS A 353 28.37 -22.49 9.29
CA LYS A 353 29.20 -21.29 9.27
C LYS A 353 28.71 -20.25 8.27
N THR A 354 28.33 -20.71 7.08
CA THR A 354 27.96 -19.81 5.97
C THR A 354 26.59 -20.17 5.46
N THR A 355 25.69 -19.17 5.33
CA THR A 355 24.42 -19.30 4.62
C THR A 355 24.31 -18.23 3.55
N PHE A 356 23.68 -18.57 2.43
CA PHE A 356 23.50 -17.64 1.33
C PHE A 356 22.13 -17.79 0.68
N TYR A 357 21.63 -16.67 0.17
CA TYR A 357 20.47 -16.59 -0.70
C TYR A 357 20.82 -15.69 -1.87
N SER A 358 20.50 -16.11 -3.08
CA SER A 358 20.63 -15.27 -4.28
C SER A 358 19.38 -15.41 -5.14
N SER A 359 18.96 -14.33 -5.76
CA SER A 359 17.84 -14.33 -6.71
C SER A 359 18.11 -13.41 -7.90
N LEU A 360 17.51 -13.78 -9.04
CA LEU A 360 17.40 -13.00 -10.25
C LEU A 360 15.94 -12.97 -10.67
N GLY A 361 15.43 -11.80 -11.04
CA GLY A 361 14.05 -11.63 -11.46
C GLY A 361 13.92 -10.69 -12.64
N PHE A 362 13.05 -11.05 -13.57
CA PHE A 362 12.54 -10.18 -14.62
C PHE A 362 11.02 -10.15 -14.55
N ASN A 363 10.44 -8.96 -14.65
CA ASN A 363 9.00 -8.77 -14.71
C ASN A 363 8.69 -7.71 -15.76
N ARG A 364 7.75 -8.03 -16.64
CA ARG A 364 7.17 -7.09 -17.61
C ARG A 364 5.68 -7.03 -17.37
N GLN A 365 5.13 -5.83 -17.33
CA GLN A 365 3.70 -5.56 -17.22
C GLN A 365 3.30 -4.46 -18.19
N GLU A 366 2.30 -4.73 -19.00
CA GLU A 366 1.65 -3.75 -19.85
C GLU A 366 0.46 -3.11 -19.13
N GLY A 367 0.15 -1.87 -19.48
CA GLY A 367 -1.06 -1.18 -19.07
C GLY A 367 -2.18 -1.29 -20.10
N LEU A 368 -3.36 -0.82 -19.72
CA LEU A 368 -4.60 -0.88 -20.54
C LEU A 368 -4.52 -0.07 -21.83
N VAL A 369 -3.57 0.83 -21.95
CA VAL A 369 -3.36 1.72 -23.09
C VAL A 369 -1.92 1.53 -23.62
N GLU A 370 -1.69 1.76 -24.91
CA GLU A 370 -0.34 1.75 -25.48
C GLU A 370 0.56 2.76 -24.74
N ASN A 371 1.88 2.53 -24.75
CA ASN A 371 2.88 3.34 -24.03
C ASN A 371 2.63 3.49 -22.53
N SER A 372 2.00 2.47 -21.94
CA SER A 372 1.90 2.30 -20.49
C SER A 372 2.48 0.92 -20.17
N ASN A 373 3.75 0.87 -19.78
CA ASN A 373 4.50 -0.38 -19.59
C ASN A 373 5.48 -0.25 -18.44
N LEU A 374 5.82 -1.38 -17.83
CA LEU A 374 6.86 -1.46 -16.80
C LEU A 374 7.68 -2.73 -17.01
N ASP A 375 9.00 -2.56 -17.13
CA ASP A 375 9.99 -3.64 -17.11
C ASP A 375 10.85 -3.49 -15.85
N ARG A 376 10.93 -4.55 -15.03
CA ARG A 376 11.80 -4.60 -13.87
C ARG A 376 12.80 -5.73 -13.99
N TYR A 377 14.07 -5.40 -13.78
CA TYR A 377 15.19 -6.32 -13.61
C TYR A 377 15.65 -6.23 -12.16
N ALA A 378 15.72 -7.33 -11.45
CA ALA A 378 16.12 -7.37 -10.05
C ALA A 378 17.15 -8.47 -9.82
N ALA A 379 18.15 -8.17 -9.00
CA ALA A 379 19.15 -9.13 -8.52
C ALA A 379 19.35 -8.92 -7.03
N ARG A 380 19.53 -10.02 -6.31
CA ARG A 380 19.75 -9.98 -4.87
C ARG A 380 20.78 -11.01 -4.44
N LEU A 381 21.58 -10.62 -3.44
CA LEU A 381 22.52 -11.48 -2.75
C LEU A 381 22.45 -11.22 -1.24
N ASN A 382 22.23 -12.25 -0.47
CA ASN A 382 22.34 -12.24 0.98
C ASN A 382 23.32 -13.33 1.41
N VAL A 383 24.32 -12.96 2.20
CA VAL A 383 25.34 -13.89 2.74
C VAL A 383 25.52 -13.58 4.22
N THR A 384 25.52 -14.62 5.02
CA THR A 384 25.85 -14.54 6.44
C THR A 384 26.99 -15.53 6.75
N GLN A 385 28.02 -15.06 7.45
CA GLN A 385 29.21 -15.83 7.81
C GLN A 385 29.47 -15.72 9.32
N LYS A 386 29.54 -16.85 10.00
CA LYS A 386 30.03 -16.90 11.38
C LYS A 386 31.56 -16.82 11.40
N VAL A 387 32.08 -15.96 12.25
CA VAL A 387 33.53 -15.75 12.43
C VAL A 387 33.93 -16.23 13.82
N GLY A 388 34.64 -17.33 13.88
CA GLY A 388 34.93 -17.98 15.15
C GLY A 388 33.65 -18.46 15.86
N SER A 389 33.68 -18.46 17.20
CA SER A 389 32.54 -18.88 18.03
C SER A 389 31.66 -17.74 18.50
N ARG A 390 32.09 -16.49 18.32
CA ARG A 390 31.41 -15.29 18.86
C ARG A 390 31.07 -14.23 17.83
N GLY A 391 31.69 -14.30 16.65
CA GLY A 391 31.51 -13.28 15.62
C GLY A 391 30.54 -13.73 14.54
N GLU A 392 29.84 -12.76 13.92
CA GLU A 392 29.05 -12.94 12.72
C GLU A 392 29.15 -11.69 11.86
N VAL A 393 29.36 -11.89 10.56
CA VAL A 393 29.30 -10.84 9.56
C VAL A 393 28.26 -11.20 8.51
N GLY A 394 27.60 -10.20 7.98
CA GLY A 394 26.63 -10.44 6.90
C GLY A 394 26.57 -9.26 5.94
N ALA A 395 26.19 -9.59 4.71
CA ALA A 395 25.94 -8.60 3.66
C ALA A 395 24.64 -8.95 2.93
N ASN A 396 23.86 -7.93 2.67
CA ASN A 396 22.65 -8.00 1.84
C ASN A 396 22.75 -6.91 0.79
N VAL A 397 22.75 -7.29 -0.49
CA VAL A 397 22.81 -6.37 -1.62
C VAL A 397 21.64 -6.65 -2.53
N MET A 398 20.89 -5.62 -2.83
CA MET A 398 19.79 -5.61 -3.79
C MET A 398 20.12 -4.60 -4.89
N PHE A 399 20.03 -5.01 -6.12
CA PHE A 399 20.10 -4.19 -7.30
C PHE A 399 18.81 -4.31 -8.08
N SER A 400 18.26 -3.21 -8.55
CA SER A 400 17.08 -3.20 -9.40
C SER A 400 17.15 -2.09 -10.42
N GLN A 401 16.77 -2.40 -11.65
CA GLN A 401 16.49 -1.42 -12.69
C GLN A 401 15.05 -1.55 -13.14
N LEU A 402 14.35 -0.43 -13.16
CA LEU A 402 12.98 -0.31 -13.59
C LEU A 402 12.93 0.65 -14.77
N ASN A 403 12.37 0.20 -15.90
CA ASN A 403 12.06 1.02 -17.04
C ASN A 403 10.54 1.14 -17.12
N GLN A 404 10.02 2.35 -17.12
CA GLN A 404 8.59 2.62 -17.14
C GLN A 404 8.26 3.62 -18.23
N GLU A 405 7.22 3.33 -18.98
CA GLU A 405 6.54 4.26 -19.87
C GLU A 405 5.17 4.54 -19.28
N MET A 406 4.77 5.80 -19.28
CA MET A 406 3.53 6.23 -18.64
C MET A 406 2.78 7.22 -19.50
N ASN A 407 1.46 7.06 -19.56
CA ASN A 407 0.58 8.08 -20.10
C ASN A 407 0.28 9.14 -19.05
N GLU A 408 -0.05 10.33 -19.48
CA GLU A 408 -0.53 11.38 -18.58
C GLU A 408 -1.90 11.03 -18.00
N GLU A 409 -2.24 11.59 -16.86
CA GLU A 409 -3.44 11.27 -16.11
C GLU A 409 -4.14 12.51 -15.56
N ARG A 410 -5.28 12.29 -14.92
CA ARG A 410 -6.14 13.30 -14.31
C ARG A 410 -6.57 14.37 -15.32
N GLY A 411 -6.42 15.62 -15.01
CA GLY A 411 -6.84 16.76 -15.83
C GLY A 411 -5.95 17.09 -17.03
N SER A 412 -4.97 16.25 -17.34
CA SER A 412 -4.18 16.45 -18.57
C SER A 412 -5.03 16.24 -19.82
N SER A 413 -5.00 17.19 -20.73
CA SER A 413 -5.80 17.13 -21.97
C SER A 413 -5.44 15.98 -22.91
N ILE A 414 -4.25 15.40 -22.73
CA ILE A 414 -3.77 14.24 -23.49
C ILE A 414 -3.90 12.93 -22.69
N ASN A 415 -4.52 12.97 -21.50
CA ASN A 415 -4.86 11.78 -20.74
C ASN A 415 -5.84 10.92 -21.55
N PRO A 416 -5.48 9.66 -21.92
CA PRO A 416 -6.33 8.80 -22.73
C PRO A 416 -7.71 8.56 -22.11
N PHE A 417 -7.79 8.39 -20.79
CA PHE A 417 -9.04 8.14 -20.08
C PHE A 417 -9.91 9.39 -19.98
N LEU A 418 -9.30 10.58 -19.81
CA LEU A 418 -10.01 11.84 -19.90
C LEU A 418 -10.52 12.07 -21.32
N CYS A 419 -9.73 11.72 -22.34
CA CYS A 419 -10.15 11.82 -23.71
C CYS A 419 -11.39 10.95 -23.98
N VAL A 420 -11.36 9.66 -23.62
CA VAL A 420 -12.49 8.75 -23.81
C VAL A 420 -13.75 9.22 -23.07
N ALA A 421 -13.58 9.67 -21.83
CA ALA A 421 -14.72 10.08 -20.99
C ALA A 421 -15.26 11.46 -21.34
N LEU A 422 -14.44 12.35 -21.88
CA LEU A 422 -14.77 13.77 -21.99
C LEU A 422 -14.41 14.37 -23.36
N ASN A 423 -13.12 14.35 -23.78
CA ASN A 423 -12.61 15.20 -24.87
C ASN A 423 -12.89 14.67 -26.28
N THR A 424 -13.07 13.37 -26.47
CA THR A 424 -13.29 12.75 -27.78
C THR A 424 -14.73 12.27 -27.94
N THR A 425 -15.47 12.95 -28.79
CA THR A 425 -16.84 12.52 -29.06
C THR A 425 -16.87 11.42 -30.13
N PRO A 426 -17.90 10.55 -30.17
CA PRO A 426 -18.00 9.52 -31.19
C PRO A 426 -18.19 10.06 -32.59
N SER A 427 -18.44 11.35 -32.75
CA SER A 427 -18.57 12.03 -34.04
C SER A 427 -17.27 12.20 -34.82
N PHE A 428 -16.10 11.81 -34.24
CA PHE A 428 -14.80 11.94 -34.89
C PHE A 428 -14.24 10.60 -35.27
N SER A 429 -13.75 10.50 -36.51
CA SER A 429 -12.89 9.40 -36.94
C SER A 429 -11.48 9.57 -36.41
N VAL A 430 -10.79 8.45 -36.18
CA VAL A 430 -9.36 8.46 -35.79
C VAL A 430 -8.49 9.07 -36.88
N ARG A 431 -8.86 8.81 -38.17
CA ARG A 431 -8.14 9.26 -39.36
C ARG A 431 -9.12 9.80 -40.41
N ASP A 432 -8.61 10.73 -41.22
CA ASP A 432 -9.31 11.20 -42.42
C ASP A 432 -9.22 10.18 -43.58
N ALA A 433 -9.80 10.53 -44.74
CA ALA A 433 -9.77 9.70 -45.94
C ALA A 433 -8.37 9.50 -46.51
N GLU A 434 -7.47 10.43 -46.25
CA GLU A 434 -6.07 10.42 -46.65
C GLU A 434 -5.17 9.65 -45.67
N GLY A 435 -5.72 9.22 -44.52
CA GLY A 435 -5.04 8.45 -43.48
C GLY A 435 -4.32 9.27 -42.42
N ASN A 436 -4.48 10.60 -42.40
CA ASN A 436 -3.93 11.48 -41.39
C ASN A 436 -4.78 11.42 -40.10
N TYR A 437 -4.18 11.63 -38.95
CA TYR A 437 -4.90 11.73 -37.71
C TYR A 437 -5.76 13.00 -37.63
N VAL A 438 -7.02 12.85 -37.35
CA VAL A 438 -7.96 13.95 -37.18
C VAL A 438 -7.89 14.48 -35.74
N GLY A 439 -7.92 15.81 -35.58
CA GLY A 439 -8.07 16.43 -34.28
C GLY A 439 -9.47 16.22 -33.71
N SER A 440 -9.63 16.33 -32.38
CA SER A 440 -10.97 16.26 -31.77
C SER A 440 -11.73 17.59 -31.90
N TYR A 441 -13.05 17.47 -31.98
CA TYR A 441 -13.97 18.60 -32.12
C TYR A 441 -14.31 19.22 -30.75
N PRO A 442 -14.64 20.54 -30.68
CA PRO A 442 -14.66 21.48 -31.76
C PRO A 442 -13.39 22.34 -31.93
N SER A 443 -12.41 22.24 -31.05
CA SER A 443 -11.25 23.15 -31.11
C SER A 443 -9.97 22.66 -30.43
N SER A 444 -9.97 21.49 -29.81
CA SER A 444 -8.75 20.92 -29.28
C SER A 444 -8.12 20.03 -30.34
N ASN A 445 -6.85 20.24 -30.65
CA ASN A 445 -6.13 19.39 -31.61
C ASN A 445 -5.73 18.04 -30.97
N VAL A 446 -6.55 17.52 -30.05
CA VAL A 446 -6.27 16.27 -29.35
C VAL A 446 -6.82 15.09 -30.12
N ASN A 447 -5.93 14.18 -30.53
CA ASN A 447 -6.28 12.83 -30.96
C ASN A 447 -5.51 11.86 -30.04
N PRO A 448 -6.14 11.25 -29.06
CA PRO A 448 -5.41 10.49 -28.03
C PRO A 448 -4.60 9.31 -28.62
N LEU A 449 -5.05 8.73 -29.74
CA LEU A 449 -4.30 7.64 -30.37
C LEU A 449 -3.04 8.15 -31.10
N ARG A 450 -3.12 9.31 -31.75
CA ARG A 450 -1.94 9.99 -32.31
C ARG A 450 -0.98 10.36 -31.19
N ASP A 451 -1.48 11.04 -30.17
CA ASP A 451 -0.67 11.60 -29.09
C ASP A 451 0.07 10.48 -28.33
N ILE A 452 -0.57 9.34 -28.04
CA ILE A 452 0.08 8.17 -27.46
C ILE A 452 1.19 7.62 -28.35
N ARG A 453 1.03 7.63 -29.68
CA ARG A 453 1.98 7.03 -30.62
C ARG A 453 3.12 7.95 -31.03
N THR A 454 2.94 9.25 -30.90
CA THR A 454 3.94 10.26 -31.26
C THR A 454 4.71 10.80 -30.06
N ASP A 455 4.05 10.89 -28.90
CA ASP A 455 4.65 11.39 -27.68
C ASP A 455 5.23 10.23 -26.84
N TYR A 456 6.17 10.54 -25.96
CA TYR A 456 6.60 9.57 -24.97
C TYR A 456 6.94 10.22 -23.62
N ASN A 457 6.73 9.47 -22.56
CA ASN A 457 7.11 9.78 -21.18
C ASN A 457 7.77 8.54 -20.57
N ARG A 458 9.10 8.57 -20.46
CA ARG A 458 9.94 7.44 -20.06
C ARG A 458 10.69 7.77 -18.78
N THR A 459 10.60 6.88 -17.83
CA THR A 459 11.37 6.91 -16.60
C THR A 459 12.22 5.66 -16.50
N ARG A 460 13.52 5.84 -16.25
CA ARG A 460 14.43 4.76 -15.87
C ARG A 460 14.89 4.99 -14.44
N MET A 461 14.58 4.07 -13.56
CA MET A 461 15.00 4.10 -12.17
C MET A 461 15.98 2.95 -11.91
N THR A 462 17.15 3.27 -11.37
CA THR A 462 18.16 2.29 -10.96
C THR A 462 18.38 2.43 -9.46
N ARG A 463 18.20 1.37 -8.71
CA ARG A 463 18.38 1.35 -7.26
C ARG A 463 19.39 0.28 -6.84
N MET A 464 20.28 0.67 -5.94
CA MET A 464 21.15 -0.23 -5.20
C MET A 464 20.90 -0.02 -3.70
N PHE A 465 20.41 -1.05 -3.03
CA PHE A 465 20.24 -1.07 -1.60
C PHE A 465 21.18 -2.12 -1.01
N SER A 466 22.12 -1.68 -0.18
CA SER A 466 23.17 -2.52 0.39
C SER A 466 23.21 -2.34 1.89
N THR A 467 23.28 -3.45 2.63
CA THR A 467 23.46 -3.47 4.08
C THR A 467 24.56 -4.45 4.45
N GLY A 468 25.57 -3.98 5.14
CA GLY A 468 26.60 -4.79 5.77
C GLY A 468 26.46 -4.74 7.28
N TYR A 469 26.69 -5.84 7.97
CA TYR A 469 26.76 -5.82 9.42
C TYR A 469 27.90 -6.72 9.95
N ALA A 470 28.38 -6.33 11.12
CA ALA A 470 29.28 -7.15 11.92
C ALA A 470 28.76 -7.19 13.35
N SER A 471 28.78 -8.35 13.97
CA SER A 471 28.39 -8.51 15.36
C SER A 471 29.34 -9.44 16.11
N ILE A 472 29.49 -9.17 17.42
CA ILE A 472 30.32 -9.96 18.31
C ILE A 472 29.62 -10.15 19.66
N ASP A 473 29.58 -11.37 20.14
CA ASP A 473 29.16 -11.71 21.49
C ASP A 473 30.32 -11.43 22.44
N ILE A 474 30.29 -10.30 23.16
CA ILE A 474 31.34 -9.88 24.10
C ILE A 474 31.41 -10.86 25.26
N ILE A 475 30.25 -11.13 25.87
CA ILE A 475 29.99 -12.19 26.85
C ILE A 475 28.68 -12.85 26.51
N LYS A 476 28.35 -13.95 27.17
CA LYS A 476 27.05 -14.62 26.95
C LYS A 476 25.91 -13.66 27.20
N GLY A 477 25.09 -13.47 26.19
CA GLY A 477 23.92 -12.58 26.19
C GLY A 477 24.20 -11.10 25.85
N LEU A 478 25.48 -10.63 25.86
CA LEU A 478 25.84 -9.25 25.51
C LEU A 478 26.45 -9.21 24.11
N LYS A 479 25.71 -8.63 23.16
CA LYS A 479 26.10 -8.54 21.75
C LYS A 479 26.31 -7.10 21.33
N LEU A 480 27.45 -6.81 20.75
CA LEU A 480 27.72 -5.56 20.03
C LEU A 480 27.48 -5.81 18.54
N LYS A 481 26.76 -4.93 17.89
CA LYS A 481 26.50 -5.00 16.44
C LYS A 481 26.64 -3.63 15.81
N GLU A 482 27.39 -3.56 14.71
CA GLU A 482 27.42 -2.43 13.79
C GLU A 482 26.71 -2.80 12.51
N THR A 483 25.88 -1.90 12.01
CA THR A 483 25.18 -2.04 10.73
C THR A 483 25.42 -0.78 9.90
N LEU A 484 25.94 -0.95 8.69
CA LEU A 484 26.11 0.11 7.71
C LEU A 484 25.19 -0.17 6.52
N SER A 485 24.39 0.81 6.17
CA SER A 485 23.44 0.69 5.05
C SER A 485 23.55 1.86 4.09
N TYR A 486 23.52 1.56 2.80
CA TYR A 486 23.54 2.54 1.73
C TYR A 486 22.40 2.28 0.75
N ASP A 487 21.48 3.24 0.64
CA ASP A 487 20.35 3.24 -0.31
C ASP A 487 20.62 4.32 -1.35
N TYR A 488 20.96 3.88 -2.56
CA TYR A 488 21.24 4.74 -3.70
C TYR A 488 20.18 4.53 -4.76
N ASN A 489 19.62 5.62 -5.27
CA ASN A 489 18.64 5.58 -6.34
C ASN A 489 18.88 6.73 -7.30
N ILE A 490 18.90 6.44 -8.59
CA ILE A 490 18.89 7.44 -9.66
C ILE A 490 17.70 7.20 -10.57
N GLN A 491 16.86 8.22 -10.71
CA GLN A 491 15.77 8.29 -11.66
C GLN A 491 16.17 9.20 -12.79
N LYS A 492 16.06 8.71 -14.01
CA LYS A 492 16.28 9.48 -15.25
C LYS A 492 14.97 9.56 -16.00
N ASP A 493 14.53 10.78 -16.27
CA ASP A 493 13.29 11.05 -16.97
C ASP A 493 13.58 11.61 -18.36
N SER A 494 12.81 11.19 -19.35
CA SER A 494 12.88 11.67 -20.74
C SER A 494 11.48 11.80 -21.30
N ARG A 495 11.15 12.95 -21.84
CA ARG A 495 9.84 13.27 -22.38
C ARG A 495 9.96 13.97 -23.73
N TYR A 496 9.02 13.69 -24.59
CA TYR A 496 8.87 14.34 -25.90
C TYR A 496 7.41 14.55 -26.21
N TRP A 497 7.08 15.72 -26.73
CA TRP A 497 5.77 16.07 -27.27
C TRP A 497 5.90 16.48 -28.72
N ASN A 498 5.13 15.83 -29.56
CA ASN A 498 5.06 16.14 -30.99
C ASN A 498 4.29 17.45 -31.22
N PRO A 499 4.68 18.31 -32.17
CA PRO A 499 3.96 19.56 -32.42
C PRO A 499 2.50 19.37 -32.81
N LEU A 500 2.14 18.22 -33.39
CA LEU A 500 0.75 17.89 -33.72
C LEU A 500 -0.05 17.36 -32.52
N SER A 501 0.61 16.96 -31.46
CA SER A 501 -0.10 16.44 -30.27
C SER A 501 -0.87 17.54 -29.53
N GLY A 502 -1.85 17.14 -28.70
CA GLY A 502 -2.62 18.09 -27.91
C GLY A 502 -1.76 18.91 -26.94
N ALA A 503 -0.64 18.37 -26.47
CA ALA A 503 0.33 19.08 -25.64
C ALA A 503 1.17 20.06 -26.47
N GLY A 504 1.68 19.63 -27.64
CA GLY A 504 2.42 20.48 -28.56
C GLY A 504 1.58 21.66 -29.06
N ALA A 505 0.33 21.42 -29.41
CA ALA A 505 -0.59 22.47 -29.85
C ALA A 505 -0.83 23.54 -28.77
N LYS A 506 -0.89 23.16 -27.49
CA LYS A 506 -0.99 24.12 -26.37
C LYS A 506 0.26 24.98 -26.19
N SER A 507 1.40 24.49 -26.63
CA SER A 507 2.68 25.17 -26.57
C SER A 507 2.99 26.02 -27.81
N GLY A 508 1.98 26.35 -28.60
CA GLY A 508 2.13 27.12 -29.85
C GLY A 508 2.51 26.27 -31.05
N SER A 509 2.18 24.95 -31.04
CA SER A 509 2.49 23.99 -32.07
C SER A 509 4.01 23.74 -32.27
N ASP A 510 4.78 23.91 -31.20
CA ASP A 510 6.20 23.60 -31.17
C ASP A 510 6.44 22.21 -30.54
N ALA A 511 7.33 21.44 -31.16
CA ALA A 511 7.84 20.22 -30.53
C ALA A 511 8.61 20.56 -29.24
N GLN A 512 8.34 19.82 -28.18
CA GLN A 512 9.02 19.99 -26.89
C GLN A 512 9.73 18.72 -26.44
N THR A 513 10.80 18.91 -25.71
CA THR A 513 11.58 17.82 -25.14
C THR A 513 12.09 18.19 -23.76
N ALA A 514 12.00 17.26 -22.82
CA ALA A 514 12.54 17.44 -21.49
C ALA A 514 13.38 16.22 -21.09
N LYS A 515 14.54 16.48 -20.49
CA LYS A 515 15.38 15.45 -19.88
C LYS A 515 15.91 15.89 -18.54
N GLY A 516 16.01 14.95 -17.62
CA GLY A 516 16.55 15.23 -16.32
C GLY A 516 16.84 13.98 -15.52
N PHE A 517 17.40 14.21 -14.35
CA PHE A 517 17.62 13.17 -13.37
C PHE A 517 17.33 13.67 -11.95
N ILE A 518 16.97 12.72 -11.10
CA ILE A 518 16.91 12.89 -9.65
C ILE A 518 17.75 11.77 -9.07
N GLU A 519 18.82 12.16 -8.41
CA GLU A 519 19.70 11.26 -7.67
C GLU A 519 19.41 11.37 -6.18
N TYR A 520 19.39 10.25 -5.52
CA TYR A 520 19.10 10.14 -4.11
C TYR A 520 20.12 9.19 -3.49
N SER A 521 20.73 9.62 -2.40
CA SER A 521 21.60 8.76 -1.60
C SER A 521 21.27 8.89 -0.12
N LYS A 522 21.32 7.77 0.58
CA LYS A 522 21.08 7.68 2.02
C LYS A 522 22.05 6.70 2.66
N LEU A 523 22.86 7.22 3.56
CA LEU A 523 23.79 6.42 4.35
C LEU A 523 23.30 6.37 5.80
N ILE A 524 23.20 5.17 6.36
CA ILE A 524 22.84 4.95 7.76
C ILE A 524 23.90 4.07 8.40
N SER A 525 24.44 4.53 9.54
CA SER A 525 25.27 3.74 10.45
C SER A 525 24.55 3.58 11.77
N SER A 526 24.44 2.34 12.26
CA SER A 526 23.76 2.01 13.51
C SER A 526 24.63 1.06 14.35
N THR A 527 25.15 1.60 15.44
CA THR A 527 25.90 0.85 16.46
C THR A 527 24.98 0.49 17.60
N SER A 528 24.83 -0.79 17.90
CA SER A 528 23.92 -1.26 18.96
C SER A 528 24.59 -2.24 19.92
N LEU A 529 24.24 -2.13 21.21
CA LEU A 529 24.65 -3.04 22.28
C LEU A 529 23.37 -3.64 22.87
N GLY A 530 23.18 -4.93 22.66
CA GLY A 530 22.03 -5.69 23.14
C GLY A 530 22.43 -6.67 24.23
N TYR A 531 21.61 -6.77 25.28
CA TYR A 531 21.77 -7.71 26.39
C TYR A 531 20.51 -8.54 26.57
N ASN A 532 20.63 -9.85 26.42
CA ASN A 532 19.52 -10.79 26.62
C ASN A 532 19.94 -11.85 27.63
N THR A 533 19.14 -12.04 28.69
CA THR A 533 19.42 -13.01 29.74
C THR A 533 18.14 -13.56 30.38
N THR A 534 18.26 -14.78 30.91
CA THR A 534 17.20 -15.40 31.73
C THR A 534 17.78 -15.68 33.09
N ILE A 535 17.16 -15.13 34.13
CA ILE A 535 17.58 -15.27 35.54
C ILE A 535 16.58 -16.17 36.23
N ALA A 536 17.08 -17.14 36.98
CA ALA A 536 16.28 -18.12 37.73
C ALA A 536 15.20 -18.86 36.91
N GLN A 537 15.37 -18.92 35.58
CA GLN A 537 14.41 -19.52 34.62
C GLN A 537 13.03 -18.84 34.58
N LEU A 538 12.83 -17.76 35.33
CA LEU A 538 11.54 -17.06 35.47
C LEU A 538 11.59 -15.61 35.00
N HIS A 539 12.76 -14.97 35.04
CA HIS A 539 12.91 -13.57 34.73
C HIS A 539 13.66 -13.45 33.40
N HIS A 540 12.98 -13.03 32.36
CA HIS A 540 13.61 -12.76 31.08
C HIS A 540 13.81 -11.26 30.91
N VAL A 541 15.02 -10.85 30.59
CA VAL A 541 15.39 -9.44 30.35
C VAL A 541 16.02 -9.33 28.98
N ASP A 542 15.49 -8.45 28.14
CA ASP A 542 16.07 -8.03 26.86
C ASP A 542 16.21 -6.52 26.83
N ALA A 543 17.42 -6.02 26.81
CA ALA A 543 17.75 -4.62 26.81
C ALA A 543 18.61 -4.25 25.59
N LEU A 544 18.43 -3.07 25.06
CA LEU A 544 19.15 -2.55 23.91
C LEU A 544 19.44 -1.07 24.09
N VAL A 545 20.65 -0.66 23.74
CA VAL A 545 20.98 0.74 23.46
C VAL A 545 21.59 0.83 22.07
N ALA A 546 21.27 1.90 21.33
CA ALA A 546 21.81 2.11 20.00
C ALA A 546 22.07 3.58 19.73
N TYR A 547 23.06 3.84 18.89
CA TYR A 547 23.41 5.13 18.33
C TYR A 547 23.35 5.06 16.82
N GLU A 548 22.61 5.98 16.20
CA GLU A 548 22.41 6.00 14.76
C GLU A 548 22.76 7.36 14.16
N ILE A 549 23.36 7.33 13.00
CA ILE A 549 23.61 8.50 12.16
C ILE A 549 23.00 8.24 10.79
N GLU A 550 22.23 9.19 10.31
CA GLU A 550 21.68 9.19 8.97
C GLU A 550 22.16 10.42 8.21
N ASN A 551 22.65 10.22 7.00
CA ASN A 551 22.95 11.27 6.04
C ASN A 551 22.12 11.01 4.78
N TYR A 552 21.36 12.01 4.37
CA TYR A 552 20.46 11.99 3.21
C TYR A 552 20.86 13.11 2.27
N GLN A 553 21.00 12.82 0.99
CA GLN A 553 21.28 13.80 -0.04
C GLN A 553 20.40 13.52 -1.26
N THR A 554 19.91 14.60 -1.87
CA THR A 554 19.21 14.57 -3.15
C THR A 554 19.83 15.60 -4.07
N ASP A 555 20.12 15.18 -5.29
CA ASP A 555 20.60 16.05 -6.37
C ASP A 555 19.67 15.89 -7.57
N LYS A 556 19.27 17.01 -8.17
CA LYS A 556 18.43 17.00 -9.36
C LYS A 556 18.84 18.03 -10.37
N ALA A 557 18.69 17.69 -11.63
CA ALA A 557 18.78 18.63 -12.75
C ALA A 557 17.78 18.21 -13.84
N MET A 558 17.10 19.21 -14.43
CA MET A 558 16.13 19.02 -15.50
C MET A 558 16.13 20.20 -16.44
N GLY A 559 16.16 19.93 -17.72
CA GLY A 559 16.01 20.90 -18.78
C GLY A 559 14.81 20.60 -19.67
N ASP A 560 14.03 21.63 -19.95
CA ASP A 560 12.88 21.61 -20.86
C ASP A 560 13.13 22.62 -21.98
N LYS A 561 13.05 22.19 -23.23
CA LYS A 561 13.30 23.01 -24.40
C LYS A 561 12.24 22.74 -25.48
N SER A 562 12.03 23.72 -26.35
CA SER A 562 11.11 23.66 -27.47
C SER A 562 11.75 24.10 -28.76
N LYS A 563 11.00 24.01 -29.87
CA LYS A 563 11.44 24.33 -31.24
C LYS A 563 12.54 23.40 -31.75
N LEU A 564 12.21 22.10 -31.76
CA LEU A 564 13.04 21.09 -32.37
C LEU A 564 12.97 21.19 -33.92
N PRO A 565 14.08 20.99 -34.64
CA PRO A 565 14.11 21.08 -36.08
C PRO A 565 13.43 19.91 -36.82
N SER A 566 13.23 18.80 -36.11
CA SER A 566 12.63 17.56 -36.63
C SER A 566 12.19 16.64 -35.50
N ASP A 567 11.16 15.86 -35.77
CA ASP A 567 10.61 14.83 -34.86
C ASP A 567 11.58 13.64 -34.62
N TYR A 568 12.64 13.55 -35.42
CA TYR A 568 13.70 12.54 -35.25
C TYR A 568 14.86 13.01 -34.37
N LEU A 569 15.00 14.32 -34.15
CA LEU A 569 16.08 14.92 -33.36
C LEU A 569 15.58 15.42 -32.02
N VAL A 570 15.07 14.49 -31.20
CA VAL A 570 14.33 14.74 -29.95
C VAL A 570 15.20 15.10 -28.73
N GLU A 571 16.52 15.15 -28.88
CA GLU A 571 17.41 15.53 -27.77
C GLU A 571 17.28 17.03 -27.45
N PRO A 572 17.27 17.44 -26.17
CA PRO A 572 17.15 18.84 -25.80
C PRO A 572 18.22 19.76 -26.38
N ASP A 573 19.41 19.22 -26.71
CA ASP A 573 20.47 20.00 -27.30
C ASP A 573 20.12 20.50 -28.70
N ASN A 574 19.28 19.77 -29.44
CA ASN A 574 18.81 20.13 -30.76
C ASN A 574 17.72 21.22 -30.77
N ALA A 575 17.11 21.51 -29.62
CA ALA A 575 16.02 22.48 -29.53
C ALA A 575 16.52 23.91 -29.38
N ALA A 576 15.92 24.83 -30.13
CA ALA A 576 16.36 26.22 -30.26
C ALA A 576 15.95 27.08 -29.02
N SER A 577 14.88 26.77 -28.34
CA SER A 577 14.33 27.59 -27.24
C SER A 577 14.39 26.87 -25.90
N LEU A 578 14.99 27.51 -24.90
CA LEU A 578 14.98 27.04 -23.51
C LEU A 578 13.71 27.51 -22.84
N ASN A 579 12.87 26.57 -22.40
CA ASN A 579 11.65 26.86 -21.64
C ASN A 579 11.95 26.96 -20.14
N SER A 580 12.67 25.98 -19.60
CA SER A 580 13.14 25.99 -18.22
C SER A 580 14.38 25.12 -18.02
N PHE A 581 15.19 25.51 -17.05
CA PHE A 581 16.24 24.66 -16.50
C PHE A 581 16.23 24.80 -14.98
N VAL A 582 16.11 23.68 -14.31
CA VAL A 582 16.03 23.64 -12.85
C VAL A 582 17.07 22.68 -12.32
N SER A 583 17.82 23.12 -11.31
CA SER A 583 18.75 22.25 -10.59
C SER A 583 18.71 22.57 -9.09
N SER A 584 18.92 21.57 -8.27
CA SER A 584 19.06 21.76 -6.84
C SER A 584 19.74 20.58 -6.17
N THR A 585 20.56 20.90 -5.17
CA THR A 585 21.13 19.91 -4.24
C THR A 585 20.56 20.18 -2.86
N GLN A 586 20.07 19.15 -2.20
CA GLN A 586 19.51 19.24 -0.87
C GLN A 586 20.05 18.12 0.01
N ASP A 587 20.36 18.43 1.27
CA ASP A 587 20.82 17.45 2.24
C ASP A 587 20.09 17.56 3.57
N SER A 588 20.07 16.48 4.31
CA SER A 588 19.54 16.45 5.67
C SER A 588 20.26 15.38 6.47
N ARG A 589 20.48 15.66 7.75
CA ARG A 589 21.18 14.78 8.69
C ARG A 589 20.34 14.54 9.92
N MET A 590 20.44 13.32 10.46
CA MET A 590 19.78 12.96 11.70
C MET A 590 20.71 12.14 12.58
N ILE A 591 20.69 12.42 13.87
CA ILE A 591 21.37 11.65 14.91
C ILE A 591 20.35 11.15 15.88
N SER A 592 20.45 9.89 16.29
CA SER A 592 19.47 9.26 17.17
C SER A 592 20.14 8.44 18.26
N TYR A 593 19.62 8.57 19.47
CA TYR A 593 19.92 7.72 20.62
C TYR A 593 18.70 6.88 20.93
N VAL A 594 18.84 5.58 20.93
CA VAL A 594 17.75 4.61 21.12
C VAL A 594 18.02 3.74 22.33
N SER A 595 17.02 3.52 23.16
CA SER A 595 17.07 2.52 24.23
C SER A 595 15.75 1.78 24.35
N ARG A 596 15.83 0.51 24.73
CA ARG A 596 14.68 -0.36 24.95
C ARG A 596 14.99 -1.34 26.06
N ILE A 597 13.98 -1.64 26.84
CA ILE A 597 13.99 -2.73 27.82
C ILE A 597 12.67 -3.49 27.72
N ASN A 598 12.77 -4.81 27.65
CA ASN A 598 11.65 -5.73 27.77
C ASN A 598 11.94 -6.66 28.94
N TYR A 599 10.96 -6.86 29.76
CA TYR A 599 11.01 -7.75 30.89
C TYR A 599 9.76 -8.60 30.93
N ASP A 600 9.91 -9.87 31.12
CA ASP A 600 8.80 -10.76 31.48
C ASP A 600 9.11 -11.62 32.69
N TYR A 601 8.06 -11.97 33.40
CA TYR A 601 8.07 -12.88 34.54
C TYR A 601 7.22 -14.11 34.22
N ASP A 602 7.88 -15.26 34.13
CA ASP A 602 7.30 -16.59 33.97
C ASP A 602 6.35 -16.69 32.76
N ASP A 603 6.62 -16.00 31.66
CA ASP A 603 5.76 -15.89 30.47
C ASP A 603 4.31 -15.44 30.78
N ARG A 604 4.10 -14.77 31.91
CA ARG A 604 2.80 -14.30 32.39
C ARG A 604 2.62 -12.80 32.41
N TYR A 605 3.61 -12.08 32.93
CA TYR A 605 3.56 -10.62 33.06
C TYR A 605 4.69 -10.01 32.24
N TYR A 606 4.34 -9.17 31.29
CA TYR A 606 5.28 -8.53 30.40
C TYR A 606 5.21 -7.03 30.57
N ILE A 607 6.37 -6.38 30.63
CA ILE A 607 6.50 -4.93 30.64
C ILE A 607 7.59 -4.56 29.65
N ALA A 608 7.32 -3.58 28.79
CA ALA A 608 8.30 -3.05 27.86
C ALA A 608 8.33 -1.51 27.93
N GLY A 609 9.52 -0.97 27.80
CA GLY A 609 9.74 0.48 27.71
C GLY A 609 10.72 0.80 26.61
N SER A 610 10.51 1.90 25.92
CA SER A 610 11.44 2.43 24.94
C SER A 610 11.60 3.94 25.08
N PHE A 611 12.77 4.41 24.73
CA PHE A 611 13.09 5.84 24.66
C PHE A 611 13.99 6.08 23.45
N ARG A 612 13.66 7.11 22.68
CA ARG A 612 14.44 7.58 21.54
C ARG A 612 14.54 9.09 21.56
N ARG A 613 15.71 9.60 21.28
CA ARG A 613 15.98 11.02 21.11
C ARG A 613 16.58 11.27 19.74
N ASP A 614 15.86 12.01 18.91
CA ASP A 614 16.26 12.35 17.54
C ASP A 614 16.61 13.81 17.41
N GLY A 615 17.75 14.13 16.77
CA GLY A 615 18.15 15.45 16.37
C GLY A 615 18.18 15.57 14.86
N SER A 616 17.34 16.47 14.28
CA SER A 616 17.21 16.65 12.84
C SER A 616 17.69 18.02 12.38
N SER A 617 18.45 18.06 11.28
CA SER A 617 18.85 19.31 10.62
C SER A 617 17.72 20.09 9.97
N ARG A 618 16.51 19.50 9.85
CA ARG A 618 15.31 20.16 9.31
C ARG A 618 14.68 21.19 10.24
N LEU A 619 15.20 21.26 11.46
CA LEU A 619 14.70 22.14 12.53
C LEU A 619 15.82 23.04 13.06
N SER A 620 15.44 24.18 13.64
CA SER A 620 16.38 25.13 14.22
C SER A 620 17.23 24.48 15.34
N PRO A 621 18.41 24.99 15.63
CA PRO A 621 19.27 24.47 16.70
C PRO A 621 18.56 24.29 18.04
N GLU A 622 17.65 25.19 18.39
CA GLU A 622 16.89 25.19 19.65
C GLU A 622 15.83 24.10 19.70
N ASN A 623 15.22 23.74 18.53
CA ASN A 623 14.08 22.84 18.43
C ASN A 623 14.38 21.52 17.73
N ARG A 624 15.66 21.28 17.34
CA ARG A 624 16.03 20.08 16.55
C ARG A 624 15.86 18.76 17.26
N TRP A 625 15.86 18.75 18.61
CA TRP A 625 15.78 17.55 19.41
C TRP A 625 14.35 17.19 19.80
N GLY A 626 13.90 16.02 19.40
CA GLY A 626 12.63 15.40 19.79
C GLY A 626 12.88 14.21 20.73
N ASN A 627 12.05 14.08 21.76
CA ASN A 627 12.04 12.93 22.64
C ASN A 627 10.78 12.10 22.38
N PHE A 628 10.95 10.82 22.13
CA PHE A 628 9.91 9.85 21.81
C PHE A 628 10.05 8.68 22.77
N TRP A 629 8.94 8.18 23.28
CA TRP A 629 8.97 7.12 24.28
C TRP A 629 7.70 6.30 24.27
N SER A 630 7.77 5.09 24.81
CA SER A 630 6.60 4.29 25.06
C SER A 630 6.77 3.40 26.27
N VAL A 631 5.62 3.05 26.86
CA VAL A 631 5.50 2.02 27.88
C VAL A 631 4.36 1.10 27.48
N SER A 632 4.55 -0.18 27.61
CA SER A 632 3.52 -1.18 27.35
C SER A 632 3.58 -2.32 28.36
N GLY A 633 2.43 -2.93 28.59
CA GLY A 633 2.30 -4.10 29.43
C GLY A 633 1.35 -5.13 28.84
N MET A 634 1.60 -6.39 29.15
CA MET A 634 0.73 -7.49 28.76
C MET A 634 0.60 -8.47 29.92
N TRP A 635 -0.62 -8.87 30.19
CA TRP A 635 -0.92 -9.98 31.10
C TRP A 635 -1.42 -11.17 30.30
N ASN A 636 -0.65 -12.24 30.33
CA ASN A 636 -1.03 -13.53 29.78
C ASN A 636 -1.87 -14.29 30.78
N VAL A 637 -3.16 -13.96 30.85
CA VAL A 637 -4.13 -14.54 31.76
C VAL A 637 -4.27 -16.06 31.52
N GLY A 638 -4.16 -16.49 30.25
CA GLY A 638 -4.24 -17.90 29.85
C GLY A 638 -3.14 -18.79 30.45
N ALA A 639 -2.02 -18.20 30.91
CA ALA A 639 -0.94 -18.89 31.59
C ALA A 639 -1.18 -19.05 33.11
N GLU A 640 -2.21 -18.38 33.69
CA GLU A 640 -2.48 -18.42 35.10
C GLU A 640 -3.06 -19.77 35.55
N LYS A 641 -2.74 -20.15 36.78
CA LYS A 641 -3.21 -21.43 37.38
C LYS A 641 -4.72 -21.54 37.43
N PHE A 642 -5.44 -20.46 37.72
CA PHE A 642 -6.89 -20.44 37.76
C PHE A 642 -7.59 -20.68 36.43
N MET A 643 -6.88 -20.44 35.32
CA MET A 643 -7.38 -20.66 33.96
C MET A 643 -7.32 -22.13 33.51
N GLN A 644 -6.57 -22.98 34.21
CA GLN A 644 -6.37 -24.38 33.82
C GLN A 644 -7.69 -25.16 33.72
N SER A 645 -8.66 -24.88 34.57
CA SER A 645 -9.98 -25.54 34.54
C SER A 645 -10.82 -25.26 33.31
N ILE A 646 -10.62 -24.11 32.67
CA ILE A 646 -11.39 -23.69 31.47
C ILE A 646 -10.54 -23.67 30.20
N LYS A 647 -9.28 -24.08 30.27
CA LYS A 647 -8.32 -24.04 29.16
C LYS A 647 -8.74 -24.89 27.96
N SER A 648 -9.58 -25.91 28.18
CA SER A 648 -10.18 -26.71 27.11
C SER A 648 -11.16 -25.92 26.24
N VAL A 649 -11.78 -24.88 26.76
CA VAL A 649 -12.72 -24.01 26.07
C VAL A 649 -12.07 -22.68 25.73
N LEU A 650 -11.53 -21.95 26.73
CA LEU A 650 -10.77 -20.71 26.54
C LEU A 650 -9.29 -21.05 26.62
N SER A 651 -8.70 -21.33 25.45
CA SER A 651 -7.35 -21.88 25.33
C SER A 651 -6.25 -20.84 25.59
N ASP A 652 -6.51 -19.57 25.29
CA ASP A 652 -5.61 -18.44 25.56
C ASP A 652 -6.42 -17.17 25.82
N LEU A 653 -5.90 -16.31 26.68
CA LEU A 653 -6.44 -14.98 26.98
C LEU A 653 -5.28 -14.05 27.32
N LYS A 654 -5.13 -12.97 26.56
CA LYS A 654 -4.13 -11.93 26.80
C LYS A 654 -4.78 -10.56 26.80
N ILE A 655 -4.33 -9.72 27.72
CA ILE A 655 -4.74 -8.32 27.81
C ILE A 655 -3.49 -7.47 27.62
N ARG A 656 -3.55 -6.54 26.67
CA ARG A 656 -2.43 -5.66 26.31
C ARG A 656 -2.85 -4.20 26.48
N ALA A 657 -1.91 -3.38 26.94
CA ALA A 657 -2.07 -1.95 26.99
C ALA A 657 -0.75 -1.28 26.62
N SER A 658 -0.79 -0.28 25.77
CA SER A 658 0.37 0.54 25.46
C SER A 658 0.01 2.03 25.39
N TYR A 659 0.96 2.85 25.83
CA TYR A 659 0.89 4.30 25.68
C TYR A 659 2.26 4.85 25.30
N GLY A 660 2.30 5.79 24.37
CA GLY A 660 3.56 6.37 23.95
C GLY A 660 3.42 7.55 23.01
N VAL A 661 4.56 8.14 22.73
CA VAL A 661 4.70 9.31 21.88
C VAL A 661 5.68 8.98 20.76
N ASN A 662 5.25 9.17 19.52
CA ASN A 662 6.11 9.22 18.35
C ASN A 662 5.92 10.54 17.60
N GLY A 663 6.77 10.82 16.62
CA GLY A 663 6.79 12.12 15.99
C GLY A 663 6.76 12.08 14.48
N ASN A 664 6.63 13.27 13.90
CA ASN A 664 6.79 13.51 12.49
C ASN A 664 7.62 14.79 12.29
N GLN A 665 8.48 14.79 11.27
CA GLN A 665 9.33 15.92 10.97
C GLN A 665 8.75 16.73 9.80
N PRO A 666 9.16 18.02 9.68
CA PRO A 666 8.78 18.81 8.51
C PRO A 666 9.21 18.14 7.21
N GLY A 667 8.31 18.16 6.21
CA GLY A 667 8.65 17.71 4.85
C GLY A 667 9.74 18.58 4.21
N ALA A 668 9.64 19.89 4.41
CA ALA A 668 10.63 20.86 3.95
C ALA A 668 11.97 20.71 4.70
N LEU A 669 13.07 20.59 3.96
CA LEU A 669 14.41 20.37 4.56
C LEU A 669 14.94 21.60 5.29
N TYR A 670 14.53 22.78 4.85
CA TYR A 670 14.98 24.09 5.39
C TYR A 670 13.82 24.95 5.86
N GLY A 671 12.69 24.34 6.25
CA GLY A 671 11.43 25.02 6.55
C GLY A 671 11.47 26.01 7.71
N TYR A 672 12.52 25.99 8.54
CA TYR A 672 12.71 26.95 9.63
C TYR A 672 13.49 28.19 9.20
N MET A 673 14.14 28.19 8.04
CA MET A 673 14.95 29.29 7.51
C MET A 673 14.10 30.25 6.69
N GLY A 674 14.47 31.54 6.69
CA GLY A 674 14.06 32.47 5.65
C GLY A 674 14.75 32.12 4.35
N LEU A 675 14.00 31.86 3.31
CA LEU A 675 14.54 31.42 2.03
C LEU A 675 14.43 32.54 0.99
N TYR A 676 15.43 32.62 0.13
CA TYR A 676 15.43 33.51 -1.00
C TYR A 676 15.25 32.75 -2.30
N SER A 677 14.48 33.31 -3.21
CA SER A 677 14.36 32.84 -4.59
C SER A 677 15.25 33.72 -5.48
N TYR A 678 15.98 33.07 -6.37
CA TYR A 678 16.87 33.71 -7.33
C TYR A 678 16.32 33.50 -8.74
N GLY A 679 16.97 34.09 -9.74
CA GLY A 679 16.59 33.93 -11.15
C GLY A 679 15.57 34.97 -11.63
N GLN A 680 15.24 35.96 -10.80
CA GLN A 680 14.49 37.14 -11.26
C GLN A 680 15.39 38.02 -12.12
N ASN A 681 14.86 38.49 -13.23
CA ASN A 681 15.59 39.40 -14.10
C ASN A 681 15.28 40.84 -13.71
N TYR A 682 16.28 41.57 -13.23
CA TYR A 682 16.19 43.00 -13.01
C TYR A 682 17.15 43.71 -13.96
N MET A 683 16.64 44.32 -15.01
CA MET A 683 17.40 45.04 -16.05
C MET A 683 18.59 44.25 -16.66
N GLY A 684 18.41 42.94 -16.87
CA GLY A 684 19.48 42.06 -17.37
C GLY A 684 20.39 41.47 -16.30
N GLY A 685 20.28 41.89 -15.05
CA GLY A 685 20.99 41.31 -13.89
C GLY A 685 20.16 40.35 -13.10
N GLY A 686 20.81 39.38 -12.45
CA GLY A 686 20.14 38.43 -11.56
C GLY A 686 19.62 39.13 -10.30
N GLY A 687 18.31 39.06 -10.09
CA GLY A 687 17.64 39.52 -8.87
C GLY A 687 17.30 38.40 -7.90
N SER A 688 17.08 38.74 -6.65
CA SER A 688 16.59 37.84 -5.60
C SER A 688 15.52 38.51 -4.76
N TYR A 689 14.61 37.66 -4.24
CA TYR A 689 13.61 38.13 -3.28
C TYR A 689 13.41 37.06 -2.21
N GLU A 690 12.96 37.51 -1.03
CA GLU A 690 12.60 36.60 0.06
C GLU A 690 11.34 35.79 -0.30
N SER A 691 11.48 34.48 -0.39
CA SER A 691 10.42 33.56 -0.85
C SER A 691 9.69 32.86 0.29
N ALA A 692 10.28 32.81 1.49
CA ALA A 692 9.67 32.20 2.66
C ALA A 692 10.11 32.91 3.94
N LEU A 693 9.16 33.15 4.85
CA LEU A 693 9.43 33.69 6.17
C LEU A 693 10.14 32.69 7.07
N PRO A 694 11.13 33.10 7.87
CA PRO A 694 11.79 32.22 8.83
C PRO A 694 10.84 31.84 9.98
N ASN A 695 10.91 30.58 10.42
CA ASN A 695 10.26 30.12 11.65
C ASN A 695 11.23 29.37 12.56
N PRO A 696 12.03 30.06 13.39
CA PRO A 696 12.96 29.40 14.31
C PRO A 696 12.24 28.55 15.38
N ASN A 697 10.96 28.78 15.62
CA ASN A 697 10.15 28.02 16.57
C ASN A 697 9.53 26.76 16.00
N LEU A 698 9.81 26.43 14.72
CA LEU A 698 9.32 25.22 14.09
C LEU A 698 9.84 23.98 14.82
N LYS A 699 8.95 23.08 15.21
CA LYS A 699 9.24 21.89 16.00
C LYS A 699 8.57 20.64 15.45
N TRP A 700 8.82 19.52 16.09
CA TRP A 700 8.24 18.22 15.75
C TRP A 700 6.74 18.19 15.96
N GLU A 701 5.98 17.55 15.05
CA GLU A 701 4.65 17.04 15.37
C GLU A 701 4.76 15.91 16.37
N LYS A 702 3.80 15.78 17.29
CA LYS A 702 3.76 14.74 18.31
C LYS A 702 2.46 13.96 18.24
N ASN A 703 2.58 12.65 18.14
CA ASN A 703 1.45 11.74 18.19
C ASN A 703 1.44 11.00 19.53
N TYR A 704 0.39 11.20 20.32
CA TYR A 704 0.12 10.50 21.56
C TYR A 704 -0.81 9.33 21.27
N ASN A 705 -0.36 8.11 21.46
CA ASN A 705 -1.09 6.91 21.10
C ASN A 705 -1.40 6.08 22.35
N LEU A 706 -2.69 5.84 22.59
CA LEU A 706 -3.18 4.82 23.51
C LEU A 706 -3.66 3.63 22.67
N ASN A 707 -3.24 2.42 23.03
CA ASN A 707 -3.74 1.19 22.44
C ASN A 707 -4.09 0.19 23.54
N LEU A 708 -5.29 -0.41 23.46
CA LEU A 708 -5.77 -1.48 24.33
C LEU A 708 -6.07 -2.68 23.45
N GLY A 709 -5.54 -3.84 23.80
CA GLY A 709 -5.69 -5.07 23.04
C GLY A 709 -6.19 -6.22 23.88
N LEU A 710 -7.06 -7.04 23.30
CA LEU A 710 -7.58 -8.27 23.87
C LEU A 710 -7.41 -9.40 22.86
N ASP A 711 -6.61 -10.41 23.19
CA ASP A 711 -6.44 -11.60 22.37
C ASP A 711 -7.07 -12.80 23.07
N LEU A 712 -7.92 -13.52 22.35
CA LEU A 712 -8.67 -14.66 22.83
C LEU A 712 -8.45 -15.85 21.89
N ALA A 713 -8.33 -17.05 22.46
CA ALA A 713 -8.37 -18.28 21.68
C ALA A 713 -9.37 -19.25 22.32
N PHE A 714 -10.34 -19.71 21.54
CA PHE A 714 -11.33 -20.70 21.96
C PHE A 714 -11.04 -22.04 21.28
N ILE A 715 -11.04 -23.12 22.08
CA ILE A 715 -10.85 -24.52 21.64
C ILE A 715 -9.67 -24.72 20.68
N ASN A 716 -8.66 -23.84 20.73
CA ASN A 716 -7.53 -23.75 19.77
C ASN A 716 -7.95 -23.66 18.29
N ARG A 717 -9.15 -23.19 18.01
CA ARG A 717 -9.69 -23.08 16.63
C ARG A 717 -10.21 -21.71 16.28
N ILE A 718 -10.65 -20.93 17.23
CA ILE A 718 -11.19 -19.57 17.03
C ILE A 718 -10.27 -18.61 17.74
N PHE A 719 -9.64 -17.73 16.99
CA PHE A 719 -8.73 -16.71 17.51
C PHE A 719 -9.33 -15.34 17.21
N VAL A 720 -9.44 -14.54 18.25
CA VAL A 720 -9.99 -13.18 18.18
C VAL A 720 -8.95 -12.22 18.70
N SER A 721 -8.60 -11.21 17.92
CA SER A 721 -7.83 -10.07 18.37
C SER A 721 -8.68 -8.82 18.20
N LEU A 722 -8.96 -8.15 19.31
CA LEU A 722 -9.72 -6.91 19.35
C LEU A 722 -8.83 -5.81 19.90
N GLU A 723 -8.73 -4.72 19.17
CA GLU A 723 -7.94 -3.56 19.57
C GLU A 723 -8.80 -2.30 19.57
N TYR A 724 -8.61 -1.46 20.57
CA TYR A 724 -9.10 -0.09 20.62
C TYR A 724 -7.91 0.85 20.66
N TYR A 725 -7.96 1.90 19.85
CA TYR A 725 -6.91 2.92 19.83
C TYR A 725 -7.48 4.33 19.89
N ASN A 726 -6.67 5.23 20.46
CA ASN A 726 -6.89 6.66 20.43
C ASN A 726 -5.55 7.35 20.15
N ARG A 727 -5.47 8.07 19.03
CA ARG A 727 -4.29 8.80 18.59
C ARG A 727 -4.59 10.28 18.51
N ASP A 728 -3.92 11.08 19.34
CA ASP A 728 -3.95 12.52 19.35
C ASP A 728 -2.67 13.08 18.73
N THR A 729 -2.79 13.74 17.57
CA THR A 729 -1.69 14.44 16.94
C THR A 729 -1.77 15.91 17.32
N LYS A 730 -0.72 16.40 17.96
CA LYS A 730 -0.56 17.79 18.41
C LYS A 730 0.59 18.48 17.69
N ASP A 731 0.59 19.81 17.75
CA ASP A 731 1.62 20.61 17.09
C ASP A 731 1.72 20.30 15.59
N LEU A 732 0.56 20.14 14.92
CA LEU A 732 0.49 19.82 13.49
C LEU A 732 1.21 20.86 12.65
N LEU A 733 1.98 20.40 11.68
CA LEU A 733 2.60 21.28 10.68
C LEU A 733 1.54 21.76 9.70
N TYR A 734 1.29 23.05 9.70
CA TYR A 734 0.24 23.69 8.90
C TYR A 734 0.75 24.94 8.22
N ASN A 735 0.46 25.07 6.92
CA ASN A 735 0.70 26.29 6.16
C ASN A 735 -0.45 27.26 6.43
N ARG A 736 -0.27 28.09 7.44
CA ARG A 736 -1.23 29.11 7.83
C ARG A 736 -1.35 30.19 6.75
N PRO A 737 -2.50 30.46 6.18
CA PRO A 737 -2.70 31.62 5.34
C PRO A 737 -2.47 32.92 6.13
N ILE A 738 -1.75 33.84 5.55
CA ILE A 738 -1.48 35.16 6.15
C ILE A 738 -1.91 36.27 5.18
N SER A 739 -2.06 37.50 5.70
CA SER A 739 -2.47 38.63 4.85
C SER A 739 -1.45 38.86 3.74
N SER A 740 -1.91 39.01 2.50
CA SER A 740 -1.06 39.33 1.34
C SER A 740 -0.30 40.66 1.50
N THR A 741 -0.72 41.53 2.43
CA THR A 741 0.00 42.77 2.77
C THR A 741 1.39 42.51 3.38
N THR A 742 1.64 41.28 3.86
CA THR A 742 2.98 40.85 4.31
C THR A 742 3.93 40.53 3.17
N GLY A 743 3.46 40.43 1.94
CA GLY A 743 4.22 39.95 0.79
C GLY A 743 4.27 38.42 0.66
N PHE A 744 3.65 37.68 1.57
CA PHE A 744 3.65 36.21 1.59
C PHE A 744 2.23 35.68 1.64
N GLN A 745 2.01 34.47 1.07
CA GLN A 745 0.69 33.82 1.05
C GLN A 745 0.44 32.97 2.30
N ASN A 746 1.49 32.37 2.84
CA ASN A 746 1.38 31.45 3.97
C ASN A 746 2.63 31.47 4.84
N TYR A 747 2.50 30.89 6.03
CA TYR A 747 3.54 30.76 7.04
C TYR A 747 3.48 29.34 7.63
N LEU A 748 4.56 28.58 7.48
CA LEU A 748 4.62 27.23 8.04
C LEU A 748 4.83 27.29 9.55
N GLY A 749 3.90 26.71 10.30
CA GLY A 749 3.95 26.68 11.76
C GLY A 749 3.40 25.37 12.34
N ASN A 750 3.60 25.20 13.65
CA ASN A 750 3.01 24.09 14.41
C ASN A 750 1.67 24.53 15.01
N LEU A 751 0.60 24.20 14.36
CA LEU A 751 -0.76 24.67 14.67
C LEU A 751 -1.75 23.52 14.56
N GLY A 752 -2.75 23.51 15.44
CA GLY A 752 -3.84 22.58 15.34
C GLY A 752 -3.60 21.22 16.00
N GLN A 753 -4.69 20.47 16.08
CA GLN A 753 -4.75 19.14 16.65
C GLN A 753 -5.73 18.27 15.88
N LEU A 754 -5.35 17.00 15.66
CA LEU A 754 -6.14 15.98 15.00
C LEU A 754 -6.29 14.77 15.91
N ASN A 755 -7.49 14.18 15.98
CA ASN A 755 -7.73 12.95 16.70
C ASN A 755 -8.21 11.85 15.75
N ASN A 756 -7.65 10.64 15.90
CA ASN A 756 -8.13 9.41 15.29
C ASN A 756 -8.38 8.40 16.38
N ARG A 757 -9.59 7.86 16.44
CA ARG A 757 -9.95 6.80 17.37
C ARG A 757 -10.77 5.73 16.69
N GLY A 758 -10.60 4.50 17.10
CA GLY A 758 -11.32 3.41 16.46
C GLY A 758 -11.08 2.08 17.13
N TRP A 759 -11.62 1.06 16.48
CA TRP A 759 -11.41 -0.33 16.86
C TRP A 759 -11.08 -1.18 15.64
N GLU A 760 -10.33 -2.23 15.89
CA GLU A 760 -9.89 -3.21 14.91
C GLU A 760 -10.22 -4.59 15.42
N LEU A 761 -10.75 -5.45 14.57
CA LEU A 761 -11.06 -6.84 14.83
C LEU A 761 -10.35 -7.72 13.83
N GLU A 762 -9.65 -8.72 14.31
CA GLU A 762 -9.20 -9.87 13.51
C GLU A 762 -9.83 -11.13 14.11
N LEU A 763 -10.59 -11.85 13.31
CA LEU A 763 -11.18 -13.14 13.64
C LEU A 763 -10.60 -14.19 12.71
N ARG A 764 -9.78 -15.09 13.25
CA ARG A 764 -9.25 -16.25 12.56
C ARG A 764 -9.90 -17.52 13.06
N THR A 765 -10.42 -18.33 12.14
CA THR A 765 -11.03 -19.61 12.48
C THR A 765 -10.36 -20.75 11.71
N ILE A 766 -10.03 -21.82 12.42
CA ILE A 766 -9.64 -23.10 11.82
C ILE A 766 -10.91 -23.94 11.71
N ASN A 767 -11.59 -23.82 10.55
CA ASN A 767 -12.88 -24.44 10.30
C ASN A 767 -12.76 -25.97 10.27
N PHE A 768 -11.69 -26.43 9.62
CA PHE A 768 -11.34 -27.84 9.53
C PHE A 768 -9.82 -28.03 9.56
N ALA A 769 -9.35 -28.99 10.33
CA ALA A 769 -7.95 -29.41 10.35
C ALA A 769 -7.88 -30.94 10.32
N GLY A 770 -7.40 -31.47 9.22
CA GLY A 770 -7.25 -32.90 8.98
C GLY A 770 -6.02 -33.20 8.10
N ASN A 771 -5.65 -34.46 7.97
CA ASN A 771 -4.46 -34.85 7.23
C ASN A 771 -4.50 -34.50 5.73
N ASN A 772 -5.69 -34.51 5.13
CA ASN A 772 -5.88 -34.28 3.70
C ASN A 772 -6.68 -33.01 3.38
N PHE A 773 -7.32 -32.43 4.36
CA PHE A 773 -8.18 -31.25 4.18
C PHE A 773 -7.99 -30.29 5.34
N ASN A 774 -7.61 -29.06 5.01
CA ASN A 774 -7.49 -27.97 5.98
C ASN A 774 -8.24 -26.75 5.42
N TRP A 775 -9.00 -26.07 6.27
CA TRP A 775 -9.71 -24.86 5.92
C TRP A 775 -9.62 -23.84 7.05
N THR A 776 -9.05 -22.68 6.73
CA THR A 776 -8.90 -21.54 7.63
C THR A 776 -9.58 -20.32 7.02
N SER A 777 -10.28 -19.55 7.85
CA SER A 777 -10.86 -18.27 7.46
C SER A 777 -10.31 -17.16 8.34
N VAL A 778 -10.07 -15.99 7.76
CA VAL A 778 -9.63 -14.77 8.47
C VAL A 778 -10.51 -13.61 8.06
N LEU A 779 -11.20 -13.00 9.02
CA LEU A 779 -11.98 -11.78 8.86
C LEU A 779 -11.27 -10.63 9.55
N ASN A 780 -11.01 -9.58 8.79
CA ASN A 780 -10.48 -8.31 9.28
C ASN A 780 -11.56 -7.24 9.20
N MET A 781 -11.71 -6.44 10.26
CA MET A 781 -12.65 -5.33 10.29
C MET A 781 -12.03 -4.14 11.01
N THR A 782 -12.23 -2.95 10.46
CA THR A 782 -11.70 -1.70 11.00
C THR A 782 -12.77 -0.63 10.97
N HIS A 783 -12.91 0.08 12.10
CA HIS A 783 -13.65 1.33 12.20
C HIS A 783 -12.71 2.43 12.67
N ASN A 784 -12.63 3.52 11.93
CA ASN A 784 -11.87 4.72 12.32
C ASN A 784 -12.78 5.95 12.31
N LYS A 785 -12.64 6.80 13.32
CA LYS A 785 -13.27 8.11 13.37
C LYS A 785 -12.19 9.17 13.48
N ASN A 786 -11.99 9.89 12.38
CA ASN A 786 -11.12 11.05 12.30
C ASN A 786 -11.86 12.32 12.72
N LYS A 787 -11.16 13.28 13.32
CA LYS A 787 -11.74 14.56 13.70
C LYS A 787 -10.66 15.63 13.91
N ILE A 788 -10.89 16.81 13.35
CA ILE A 788 -10.11 18.01 13.64
C ILE A 788 -10.52 18.51 15.03
N VAL A 789 -9.57 18.64 15.96
CA VAL A 789 -9.83 19.10 17.33
C VAL A 789 -9.61 20.60 17.45
N SER A 790 -8.57 21.11 16.82
CA SER A 790 -8.31 22.54 16.71
C SER A 790 -7.58 22.83 15.39
N LEU A 791 -7.72 24.05 14.89
CA LEU A 791 -6.92 24.61 13.81
C LEU A 791 -5.94 25.63 14.41
N ASP A 792 -5.93 26.86 13.91
CA ASP A 792 -5.09 27.93 14.41
C ASP A 792 -5.84 28.74 15.47
N GLY A 793 -5.92 28.32 16.71
CA GLY A 793 -6.46 29.04 17.90
C GLY A 793 -7.58 30.08 17.75
N LYS A 794 -7.69 30.72 16.59
CA LYS A 794 -8.69 31.73 16.21
C LYS A 794 -9.54 31.30 15.02
N LEU A 795 -9.08 30.30 14.21
CA LEU A 795 -9.80 29.75 13.09
C LEU A 795 -10.51 28.46 13.52
N ASP A 796 -11.81 28.40 13.30
CA ASP A 796 -12.61 27.20 13.49
C ASP A 796 -12.85 26.43 12.18
N GLN A 797 -12.58 27.08 11.03
CA GLN A 797 -12.71 26.48 9.70
C GLN A 797 -11.76 27.09 8.67
N SER A 798 -11.42 26.30 7.65
CA SER A 798 -10.67 26.68 6.45
C SER A 798 -11.24 25.93 5.25
N ILE A 799 -11.46 26.62 4.13
CA ILE A 799 -11.89 25.97 2.87
C ILE A 799 -10.63 25.55 2.12
N GLU A 800 -10.57 24.27 1.77
CA GLU A 800 -9.45 23.67 1.05
C GLU A 800 -9.87 23.31 -0.38
N GLY A 801 -9.31 24.01 -1.34
CA GLY A 801 -9.72 23.88 -2.74
C GLY A 801 -11.17 24.33 -2.94
N SER A 802 -11.89 23.68 -3.89
CA SER A 802 -13.23 24.07 -4.29
C SER A 802 -14.37 23.32 -3.59
N TRP A 803 -14.07 22.16 -2.97
CA TRP A 803 -15.09 21.26 -2.44
C TRP A 803 -14.75 20.55 -1.12
N PHE A 804 -13.71 20.97 -0.39
CA PHE A 804 -13.39 20.45 0.94
C PHE A 804 -13.41 21.56 2.00
N ILE A 805 -13.69 21.18 3.24
CA ILE A 805 -13.62 22.08 4.39
C ILE A 805 -12.89 21.39 5.54
N HIS A 806 -11.90 22.07 6.11
CA HIS A 806 -11.37 21.77 7.42
C HIS A 806 -12.14 22.58 8.46
N LYS A 807 -12.94 21.90 9.26
CA LYS A 807 -13.72 22.53 10.33
C LYS A 807 -13.56 21.75 11.63
N VAL A 808 -13.39 22.47 12.72
CA VAL A 808 -13.28 21.89 14.06
C VAL A 808 -14.48 20.99 14.34
N TRP A 809 -14.22 19.80 14.89
CA TRP A 809 -15.14 18.68 15.16
C TRP A 809 -15.58 17.84 13.97
N LEU A 810 -15.22 18.22 12.75
CA LEU A 810 -15.48 17.41 11.55
C LEU A 810 -14.28 16.52 11.17
N PRO A 811 -14.51 15.48 10.37
CA PRO A 811 -13.42 14.73 9.72
C PRO A 811 -12.56 15.63 8.83
N TYR A 812 -11.28 15.29 8.71
CA TYR A 812 -10.33 16.00 7.84
C TYR A 812 -10.82 16.11 6.40
N SER A 813 -11.33 15.03 5.82
CA SER A 813 -11.75 14.94 4.42
C SER A 813 -13.27 15.12 4.30
N THR A 814 -13.80 16.23 4.81
CA THR A 814 -15.23 16.56 4.73
C THR A 814 -15.50 17.40 3.48
N PHE A 815 -16.47 16.99 2.66
CA PHE A 815 -16.90 17.77 1.50
C PHE A 815 -17.65 19.03 1.93
N TYR A 816 -17.48 20.10 1.14
CA TYR A 816 -18.15 21.38 1.32
C TYR A 816 -18.85 21.75 0.02
N VAL A 817 -20.13 21.42 -0.06
CA VAL A 817 -20.88 21.45 -1.31
C VAL A 817 -22.29 22.01 -1.12
N LYS A 818 -22.85 22.56 -2.20
CA LYS A 818 -24.27 22.90 -2.30
C LYS A 818 -25.06 21.60 -2.44
N GLU A 819 -26.11 21.47 -1.63
CA GLU A 819 -26.85 20.21 -1.57
C GLU A 819 -27.90 20.18 -2.70
N TYR A 820 -27.74 19.23 -3.59
CA TYR A 820 -28.66 18.95 -4.69
C TYR A 820 -29.94 18.30 -4.16
N ALA A 821 -31.09 18.75 -4.60
CA ALA A 821 -32.42 18.31 -4.16
C ALA A 821 -33.19 17.54 -5.24
N GLY A 822 -32.56 17.20 -6.36
CA GLY A 822 -33.19 16.54 -7.49
C GLY A 822 -33.64 17.49 -8.58
N VAL A 823 -34.68 17.15 -9.32
CA VAL A 823 -35.24 17.90 -10.46
C VAL A 823 -36.65 18.30 -10.15
N ASP A 824 -37.02 19.53 -10.54
CA ASP A 824 -38.42 19.98 -10.51
C ASP A 824 -39.23 19.18 -11.55
N PRO A 825 -40.21 18.38 -11.13
CA PRO A 825 -40.97 17.54 -12.04
C PRO A 825 -41.82 18.34 -13.07
N GLN A 826 -42.07 19.62 -12.83
CA GLN A 826 -42.84 20.43 -13.73
C GLN A 826 -42.01 21.17 -14.78
N THR A 827 -40.80 21.55 -14.44
CA THR A 827 -39.97 22.39 -15.31
C THR A 827 -38.70 21.72 -15.79
N GLY A 828 -38.32 20.59 -15.19
CA GLY A 828 -37.06 19.90 -15.50
C GLY A 828 -35.82 20.60 -14.98
N LYS A 829 -35.94 21.66 -14.19
CA LYS A 829 -34.79 22.41 -13.66
C LYS A 829 -34.20 21.72 -12.43
N ALA A 830 -32.88 21.80 -12.32
CA ALA A 830 -32.16 21.37 -11.12
C ALA A 830 -32.61 22.14 -9.87
N LEU A 831 -32.81 21.44 -8.77
CA LEU A 831 -33.19 21.98 -7.46
C LEU A 831 -32.03 21.85 -6.46
N TYR A 832 -31.88 22.89 -5.63
CA TYR A 832 -30.91 22.94 -4.56
C TYR A 832 -31.58 23.37 -3.26
N TYR A 833 -31.16 22.80 -2.12
CA TYR A 833 -31.55 23.32 -0.83
C TYR A 833 -30.89 24.68 -0.56
N MET A 834 -31.63 25.61 -0.03
CA MET A 834 -31.12 26.96 0.31
C MET A 834 -29.96 26.88 1.30
N ASN A 835 -30.11 26.05 2.34
CA ASN A 835 -29.11 25.80 3.39
C ASN A 835 -28.57 27.10 4.07
N THR A 836 -29.31 28.19 4.02
CA THR A 836 -29.04 29.36 4.87
C THR A 836 -29.27 28.97 6.32
N GLN A 837 -28.41 29.43 7.24
CA GLN A 837 -28.57 29.14 8.66
C GLN A 837 -29.38 30.23 9.37
N ASP A 838 -30.33 29.80 10.20
CA ASP A 838 -30.99 30.67 11.15
C ASP A 838 -30.09 31.03 12.35
N ALA A 839 -30.58 31.88 13.25
CA ALA A 839 -29.85 32.29 14.45
C ALA A 839 -29.56 31.14 15.43
N ASN A 840 -30.25 30.00 15.30
CA ASN A 840 -30.06 28.81 16.10
C ASN A 840 -29.13 27.78 15.41
N GLY A 841 -28.65 28.07 14.20
CA GLY A 841 -27.78 27.20 13.43
C GLY A 841 -28.51 26.12 12.62
N ASN A 842 -29.85 26.17 12.51
CA ASN A 842 -30.60 25.23 11.68
C ASN A 842 -30.53 25.67 10.21
N TYR A 843 -30.44 24.67 9.32
CA TYR A 843 -30.42 24.91 7.87
C TYR A 843 -31.82 25.04 7.29
N ASP A 844 -32.03 26.07 6.44
CA ASP A 844 -33.24 26.24 5.64
C ASP A 844 -33.29 25.12 4.58
N ARG A 845 -34.33 24.30 4.64
CA ARG A 845 -34.54 23.15 3.73
C ARG A 845 -35.49 23.47 2.58
N THR A 846 -35.83 24.75 2.35
CA THR A 846 -36.54 25.14 1.14
C THR A 846 -35.69 24.93 -0.08
N VAL A 847 -36.31 24.56 -1.20
CA VAL A 847 -35.62 24.31 -2.46
C VAL A 847 -35.70 25.51 -3.40
N THR A 848 -34.66 25.69 -4.18
CA THR A 848 -34.57 26.74 -5.19
C THR A 848 -33.98 26.21 -6.49
N THR A 849 -34.38 26.76 -7.62
CA THR A 849 -33.72 26.56 -8.92
C THR A 849 -32.52 27.49 -9.11
N ASP A 850 -32.42 28.56 -8.29
CA ASP A 850 -31.28 29.46 -8.32
C ASP A 850 -30.13 28.88 -7.44
N ALA A 851 -29.20 28.26 -8.10
CA ALA A 851 -28.02 27.69 -7.42
C ALA A 851 -27.15 28.76 -6.75
N SER A 852 -27.24 30.04 -7.14
CA SER A 852 -26.46 31.12 -6.51
C SER A 852 -26.99 31.48 -5.11
N ALA A 853 -28.28 31.30 -4.89
CA ALA A 853 -28.93 31.51 -3.59
C ALA A 853 -28.62 30.36 -2.59
N ALA A 854 -28.37 29.17 -3.07
CA ALA A 854 -28.03 28.01 -2.23
C ALA A 854 -26.62 28.13 -1.63
N GLN A 855 -26.49 27.80 -0.34
CA GLN A 855 -25.20 27.82 0.35
C GLN A 855 -24.58 26.44 0.42
N ALA A 856 -23.23 26.39 0.31
CA ALA A 856 -22.47 25.16 0.56
C ALA A 856 -22.46 24.85 2.06
N ILE A 857 -22.54 23.56 2.38
CA ILE A 857 -22.49 23.07 3.76
C ILE A 857 -21.52 21.90 3.88
N PRO A 858 -20.99 21.62 5.09
CA PRO A 858 -20.33 20.36 5.36
C PRO A 858 -21.27 19.18 5.08
N TYR A 859 -20.84 18.27 4.22
CA TYR A 859 -21.72 17.19 3.74
C TYR A 859 -21.21 15.83 4.21
N LYS A 860 -20.74 14.97 3.34
CA LYS A 860 -20.22 13.64 3.62
C LYS A 860 -18.69 13.68 3.79
N SER A 861 -18.10 12.55 4.13
CA SER A 861 -16.65 12.41 4.24
C SER A 861 -16.13 11.30 3.34
N VAL A 862 -14.88 11.43 2.93
CA VAL A 862 -14.15 10.41 2.19
C VAL A 862 -13.93 9.13 3.02
N ASP A 863 -13.72 9.30 4.33
CA ASP A 863 -13.35 8.20 5.22
C ASP A 863 -14.49 7.17 5.35
N PRO A 864 -14.23 5.89 5.08
CA PRO A 864 -15.23 4.85 5.27
C PRO A 864 -15.53 4.65 6.76
N LYS A 865 -16.78 4.30 7.08
CA LYS A 865 -17.19 3.94 8.45
C LYS A 865 -16.63 2.58 8.86
N ILE A 866 -16.66 1.61 7.95
CA ILE A 866 -16.16 0.26 8.15
C ILE A 866 -15.44 -0.20 6.89
N SER A 867 -14.27 -0.78 7.05
CA SER A 867 -13.53 -1.43 5.95
C SER A 867 -12.82 -2.67 6.45
N GLY A 868 -12.49 -3.58 5.53
CA GLY A 868 -11.78 -4.79 5.89
C GLY A 868 -11.65 -5.79 4.76
N GLY A 869 -11.34 -7.02 5.15
CA GLY A 869 -11.20 -8.13 4.21
C GLY A 869 -11.61 -9.47 4.84
N PHE A 870 -11.96 -10.40 3.99
CA PHE A 870 -12.29 -11.77 4.36
C PHE A 870 -11.50 -12.74 3.50
N THR A 871 -10.58 -13.49 4.11
CA THR A 871 -9.70 -14.43 3.43
C THR A 871 -10.03 -15.86 3.82
N ASN A 872 -10.16 -16.74 2.82
CA ASN A 872 -10.31 -18.17 2.99
C ASN A 872 -9.14 -18.89 2.38
N ILE A 873 -8.55 -19.82 3.13
CA ILE A 873 -7.45 -20.67 2.70
C ILE A 873 -7.89 -22.11 2.87
N VAL A 874 -7.92 -22.86 1.77
CA VAL A 874 -8.31 -24.27 1.73
C VAL A 874 -7.20 -25.09 1.08
N ASN A 875 -6.77 -26.13 1.77
CA ASN A 875 -5.81 -27.09 1.23
C ASN A 875 -6.48 -28.48 1.20
N TYR A 876 -6.47 -29.12 0.04
CA TYR A 876 -7.01 -30.48 -0.13
C TYR A 876 -6.01 -31.34 -0.91
N LYS A 877 -5.30 -32.22 -0.20
CA LYS A 877 -4.23 -33.07 -0.78
C LYS A 877 -3.20 -32.22 -1.54
N TRP A 878 -3.27 -32.24 -2.86
CA TRP A 878 -2.36 -31.53 -3.77
C TRP A 878 -2.90 -30.18 -4.23
N PHE A 879 -4.14 -29.85 -3.91
CA PHE A 879 -4.80 -28.60 -4.29
C PHE A 879 -4.77 -27.61 -3.16
N ASP A 880 -4.50 -26.36 -3.50
CA ASP A 880 -4.61 -25.21 -2.59
C ASP A 880 -5.48 -24.13 -3.22
N LEU A 881 -6.28 -23.49 -2.40
CA LEU A 881 -7.10 -22.33 -2.75
C LEU A 881 -6.88 -21.24 -1.71
N ALA A 882 -6.65 -20.01 -2.19
CA ALA A 882 -6.71 -18.80 -1.37
C ALA A 882 -7.62 -17.78 -2.04
N LEU A 883 -8.64 -17.33 -1.31
CA LEU A 883 -9.63 -16.33 -1.77
C LEU A 883 -9.65 -15.18 -0.77
N THR A 884 -9.43 -13.96 -1.26
CA THR A 884 -9.54 -12.73 -0.46
C THR A 884 -10.60 -11.83 -1.04
N LEU A 885 -11.57 -11.46 -0.21
CA LEU A 885 -12.58 -10.45 -0.47
C LEU A 885 -12.17 -9.17 0.27
N THR A 886 -12.39 -8.00 -0.33
CA THR A 886 -12.28 -6.70 0.35
C THR A 886 -13.61 -5.98 0.33
N TYR A 887 -13.88 -5.19 1.37
CA TYR A 887 -15.09 -4.38 1.47
C TYR A 887 -14.81 -3.03 2.12
N SER A 888 -15.58 -2.02 1.72
CA SER A 888 -15.56 -0.69 2.31
C SER A 888 -16.96 -0.12 2.30
N LEU A 889 -17.42 0.44 3.41
CA LEU A 889 -18.77 0.93 3.59
C LEU A 889 -18.79 2.30 4.26
N GLY A 890 -19.62 3.20 3.73
CA GLY A 890 -19.91 4.51 4.32
C GLY A 890 -18.92 5.60 3.97
N GLY A 891 -18.03 5.38 2.99
CA GLY A 891 -17.17 6.38 2.38
C GLY A 891 -17.81 7.05 1.15
N TYR A 892 -17.26 8.21 0.76
CA TYR A 892 -17.74 8.96 -0.40
C TYR A 892 -16.56 9.51 -1.19
N SER A 893 -16.78 9.78 -2.48
CA SER A 893 -15.83 10.45 -3.37
C SER A 893 -16.51 11.58 -4.13
N PHE A 894 -15.74 12.59 -4.52
CA PHE A 894 -16.17 13.67 -5.38
C PHE A 894 -15.77 13.38 -6.83
N ASP A 895 -16.73 13.33 -7.71
CA ASP A 895 -16.55 13.14 -9.14
C ASP A 895 -16.26 14.45 -9.85
N LYS A 896 -15.00 14.77 -10.02
CA LYS A 896 -14.57 15.95 -10.73
C LYS A 896 -14.83 15.85 -12.23
N THR A 897 -14.82 14.66 -12.83
CA THR A 897 -15.12 14.49 -14.25
C THR A 897 -16.56 14.85 -14.54
N GLY A 898 -17.49 14.44 -13.67
CA GLY A 898 -18.91 14.78 -13.79
C GLY A 898 -19.17 16.29 -13.82
N THR A 899 -18.34 17.10 -13.14
CA THR A 899 -18.48 18.57 -13.18
C THR A 899 -18.23 19.18 -14.57
N TYR A 900 -17.74 18.39 -15.53
CA TYR A 900 -17.50 18.82 -16.91
C TYR A 900 -18.53 18.29 -17.90
N ASN A 901 -18.98 17.03 -17.75
CA ASN A 901 -19.85 16.39 -18.73
C ASN A 901 -21.22 15.95 -18.18
N GLU A 902 -21.56 16.38 -16.97
CA GLU A 902 -22.87 16.21 -16.34
C GLU A 902 -23.45 17.60 -16.03
N THR A 903 -23.46 18.46 -17.05
CA THR A 903 -23.85 19.85 -16.91
C THR A 903 -25.15 20.17 -17.66
N ASP A 904 -25.91 19.12 -18.05
CA ASP A 904 -27.25 19.19 -18.61
C ASP A 904 -27.31 20.02 -19.91
N GLY A 905 -26.25 20.01 -20.73
CA GLY A 905 -26.14 20.76 -21.98
C GLY A 905 -25.32 22.04 -21.90
N ALA A 906 -24.84 22.46 -20.72
CA ALA A 906 -24.04 23.67 -20.59
C ALA A 906 -22.69 23.66 -21.29
N LYS A 907 -22.03 22.49 -21.33
CA LYS A 907 -20.70 22.28 -21.89
C LYS A 907 -20.61 21.12 -22.88
N GLU A 908 -21.61 20.27 -22.92
CA GLU A 908 -21.63 18.99 -23.63
C GLU A 908 -21.62 19.15 -25.15
N GLN A 909 -21.85 20.33 -25.67
CA GLN A 909 -21.55 20.66 -27.06
C GLN A 909 -20.11 20.36 -27.46
N ASN A 910 -19.18 20.46 -26.46
CA ASN A 910 -17.76 20.30 -26.67
C ASN A 910 -17.22 18.96 -26.13
N TYR A 911 -18.05 18.18 -25.41
CA TYR A 911 -17.62 17.01 -24.68
C TYR A 911 -18.43 15.77 -25.03
N ASN A 912 -17.90 14.63 -24.63
CA ASN A 912 -18.64 13.38 -24.65
C ASN A 912 -19.69 13.37 -23.54
N LEU A 913 -20.76 12.61 -23.73
CA LEU A 913 -21.91 12.56 -22.85
C LEU A 913 -21.98 11.22 -22.14
N PRO A 914 -22.16 11.21 -20.81
CA PRO A 914 -22.32 9.97 -20.07
C PRO A 914 -23.70 9.34 -20.36
N ILE A 915 -23.76 7.99 -20.25
CA ILE A 915 -24.95 7.23 -20.61
C ILE A 915 -26.18 7.57 -19.76
N TYR A 916 -25.97 8.02 -18.51
CA TYR A 916 -27.09 8.33 -17.62
C TYR A 916 -27.85 9.60 -18.02
N GLU A 917 -27.32 10.45 -18.92
CA GLU A 917 -28.07 11.57 -19.52
C GLU A 917 -29.33 11.10 -20.29
N LEU A 918 -29.41 9.82 -20.62
CA LEU A 918 -30.64 9.24 -21.17
C LEU A 918 -31.80 9.22 -20.16
N ASP A 919 -31.51 9.26 -18.86
CA ASP A 919 -32.51 9.29 -17.79
C ASP A 919 -33.03 10.71 -17.47
N ARG A 920 -32.68 11.70 -18.31
CA ARG A 920 -33.06 13.10 -18.15
C ARG A 920 -34.55 13.33 -18.12
N TRP A 921 -34.97 14.40 -17.46
CA TRP A 921 -36.32 14.89 -17.53
C TRP A 921 -36.68 15.31 -18.97
N GLN A 922 -37.81 14.86 -19.49
CA GLN A 922 -38.28 15.12 -20.86
C GLN A 922 -39.63 15.85 -20.93
N LYS A 923 -40.50 15.65 -19.95
CA LYS A 923 -41.85 16.23 -19.94
C LYS A 923 -42.36 16.47 -18.52
N PRO A 924 -43.32 17.42 -18.34
CA PRO A 924 -43.94 17.65 -17.05
C PRO A 924 -44.55 16.39 -16.45
N GLY A 925 -44.18 16.13 -15.18
CA GLY A 925 -44.55 14.93 -14.44
C GLY A 925 -43.46 13.88 -14.36
N ASP A 926 -42.39 13.96 -15.14
CA ASP A 926 -41.27 13.05 -15.02
C ASP A 926 -40.55 13.22 -13.66
N VAL A 927 -40.21 12.09 -13.03
CA VAL A 927 -39.48 12.04 -11.76
C VAL A 927 -38.12 11.40 -12.02
N THR A 928 -37.09 12.20 -12.00
CA THR A 928 -35.70 11.81 -12.28
C THR A 928 -34.74 12.71 -11.50
N ASP A 929 -33.50 12.23 -11.35
CA ASP A 929 -32.40 13.01 -10.75
C ASP A 929 -31.54 13.75 -11.80
N VAL A 930 -31.86 13.57 -13.10
CA VAL A 930 -31.13 14.21 -14.23
C VAL A 930 -32.01 15.32 -14.82
N PRO A 931 -31.53 16.57 -14.81
CA PRO A 931 -32.30 17.72 -15.32
C PRO A 931 -32.59 17.65 -16.82
N ARG A 932 -33.44 18.52 -17.29
CA ARG A 932 -33.71 18.75 -18.72
C ARG A 932 -32.45 19.18 -19.44
N PHE A 933 -32.17 18.55 -20.56
CA PHE A 933 -30.99 18.84 -21.35
C PHE A 933 -31.24 20.03 -22.28
N VAL A 934 -30.49 21.13 -22.09
CA VAL A 934 -30.57 22.37 -22.87
C VAL A 934 -29.21 22.80 -23.35
N LEU A 935 -28.94 22.72 -24.63
CA LEU A 935 -27.64 23.03 -25.18
C LEU A 935 -27.26 24.52 -24.97
N GLY A 936 -26.07 24.78 -24.40
CA GLY A 936 -25.57 26.12 -24.16
C GLY A 936 -26.15 26.86 -22.96
N GLN A 937 -26.94 26.20 -22.12
CA GLN A 937 -27.44 26.82 -20.87
C GLN A 937 -26.30 27.16 -19.88
N ALA A 938 -26.63 27.93 -18.85
CA ALA A 938 -25.64 28.19 -17.79
C ALA A 938 -25.36 26.95 -16.98
N ALA A 939 -24.07 26.65 -16.79
CA ALA A 939 -23.66 25.50 -16.00
C ALA A 939 -24.08 25.61 -14.53
N GLY A 940 -24.57 24.52 -13.96
CA GLY A 940 -24.82 24.41 -12.52
C GLY A 940 -23.54 24.55 -11.68
N PRO A 941 -23.65 24.58 -10.36
CA PRO A 941 -22.51 24.76 -9.47
C PRO A 941 -21.64 23.50 -9.49
N GLN A 942 -20.34 23.66 -9.75
CA GLN A 942 -19.39 22.55 -9.71
C GLN A 942 -19.23 21.94 -8.32
N ASN A 943 -19.36 22.73 -7.25
CA ASN A 943 -19.33 22.27 -5.86
C ASN A 943 -20.70 21.79 -5.39
N SER A 944 -21.29 20.81 -6.07
CA SER A 944 -22.59 20.25 -5.75
C SER A 944 -22.49 18.82 -5.19
N SER A 945 -23.43 18.47 -4.30
CA SER A 945 -23.56 17.09 -3.81
C SER A 945 -24.01 16.11 -4.89
N ARG A 946 -24.47 16.59 -6.07
CA ARG A 946 -24.75 15.78 -7.26
C ARG A 946 -23.54 14.95 -7.65
N TYR A 947 -22.33 15.50 -7.45
CA TYR A 947 -21.04 14.86 -7.78
C TYR A 947 -20.41 14.12 -6.61
N VAL A 948 -21.12 13.91 -5.49
CA VAL A 948 -20.63 13.17 -4.33
C VAL A 948 -21.27 11.80 -4.30
N HIS A 949 -20.50 10.78 -4.67
CA HIS A 949 -20.96 9.40 -4.80
C HIS A 949 -20.44 8.50 -3.69
N SER A 950 -21.24 7.46 -3.35
CA SER A 950 -20.84 6.44 -2.38
C SER A 950 -19.72 5.54 -2.93
N THR A 951 -18.72 5.25 -2.11
CA THR A 951 -17.67 4.28 -2.42
C THR A 951 -17.93 2.91 -1.78
N ASP A 952 -19.16 2.63 -1.38
CA ASP A 952 -19.55 1.33 -0.81
C ASP A 952 -19.33 0.22 -1.85
N HIS A 953 -18.54 -0.78 -1.48
CA HIS A 953 -18.24 -1.90 -2.36
C HIS A 953 -17.86 -3.19 -1.64
N LEU A 954 -18.00 -4.29 -2.37
CA LEU A 954 -17.44 -5.60 -2.11
C LEU A 954 -16.68 -6.06 -3.36
N ARG A 955 -15.45 -6.55 -3.18
CA ARG A 955 -14.60 -6.98 -4.30
C ARG A 955 -13.97 -8.34 -4.04
N VAL A 956 -13.96 -9.21 -5.05
CA VAL A 956 -13.08 -10.38 -5.11
C VAL A 956 -11.68 -9.88 -5.45
N LYS A 957 -10.88 -9.64 -4.41
CA LYS A 957 -9.57 -8.98 -4.54
C LYS A 957 -8.53 -9.91 -5.12
N ASN A 958 -8.39 -11.10 -4.52
CA ASN A 958 -7.43 -12.09 -4.97
C ASN A 958 -8.05 -13.49 -4.91
N LEU A 959 -7.77 -14.30 -5.93
CA LEU A 959 -8.05 -15.73 -5.98
C LEU A 959 -6.79 -16.44 -6.45
N THR A 960 -6.33 -17.44 -5.72
CA THR A 960 -5.26 -18.35 -6.17
C THR A 960 -5.76 -19.78 -6.07
N LEU A 961 -5.56 -20.54 -7.14
CA LEU A 961 -5.79 -21.99 -7.21
C LEU A 961 -4.45 -22.65 -7.55
N GLY A 962 -3.96 -23.54 -6.72
CA GLY A 962 -2.72 -24.25 -6.92
C GLY A 962 -2.90 -25.76 -7.01
N PHE A 963 -2.05 -26.39 -7.78
CA PHE A 963 -1.92 -27.84 -7.86
C PHE A 963 -0.44 -28.21 -7.74
N THR A 964 -0.06 -28.82 -6.63
CA THR A 964 1.30 -29.35 -6.40
C THR A 964 1.36 -30.78 -6.93
N LEU A 965 2.30 -31.06 -7.81
CA LEU A 965 2.44 -32.37 -8.42
C LEU A 965 2.86 -33.42 -7.37
N PRO A 966 2.27 -34.64 -7.39
CA PRO A 966 2.63 -35.71 -6.49
C PRO A 966 4.11 -36.15 -6.66
N ASP A 967 4.78 -36.47 -5.56
CA ASP A 967 6.20 -36.83 -5.53
C ASP A 967 6.55 -37.99 -6.49
N GLN A 968 5.62 -38.91 -6.69
CA GLN A 968 5.79 -40.05 -7.59
C GLN A 968 6.05 -39.67 -9.06
N TRP A 969 5.58 -38.48 -9.45
CA TRP A 969 5.78 -37.93 -10.80
C TRP A 969 7.12 -37.21 -10.92
N LEU A 970 7.62 -36.65 -9.82
CA LEU A 970 8.80 -35.77 -9.75
C LEU A 970 10.12 -36.52 -9.59
N THR A 971 10.12 -37.62 -8.88
CA THR A 971 11.34 -38.42 -8.58
C THR A 971 12.12 -38.84 -9.81
N LYS A 972 11.45 -39.09 -10.93
CA LYS A 972 12.10 -39.47 -12.21
C LYS A 972 12.76 -38.28 -12.92
N LEU A 973 12.41 -37.04 -12.54
CA LEU A 973 12.84 -35.79 -13.18
C LEU A 973 13.92 -35.07 -12.38
N GLY A 974 14.31 -35.59 -11.20
CA GLY A 974 15.26 -34.92 -10.32
C GLY A 974 14.75 -33.61 -9.73
N VAL A 975 13.42 -33.42 -9.70
CA VAL A 975 12.71 -32.24 -9.22
C VAL A 975 12.17 -32.52 -7.82
N SER A 976 12.44 -31.64 -6.84
CA SER A 976 11.97 -31.79 -5.47
C SER A 976 10.53 -31.34 -5.28
N LYS A 977 10.10 -30.29 -6.01
CA LYS A 977 8.72 -29.78 -5.98
C LYS A 977 8.37 -29.15 -7.33
N ALA A 978 7.16 -29.38 -7.79
CA ALA A 978 6.59 -28.64 -8.91
C ALA A 978 5.14 -28.26 -8.60
N ARG A 979 4.78 -27.01 -8.79
CA ARG A 979 3.43 -26.49 -8.56
C ARG A 979 2.95 -25.66 -9.75
N LEU A 980 1.79 -26.00 -10.26
CA LEU A 980 1.06 -25.21 -11.24
C LEU A 980 0.03 -24.36 -10.49
N TYR A 981 -0.18 -23.12 -10.92
CA TYR A 981 -1.19 -22.28 -10.29
C TYR A 981 -1.86 -21.33 -11.29
N PHE A 982 -3.09 -21.02 -10.96
CA PHE A 982 -3.85 -19.89 -11.51
C PHE A 982 -3.98 -18.86 -10.43
N SER A 983 -3.84 -17.59 -10.76
CA SER A 983 -4.17 -16.50 -9.86
C SER A 983 -4.90 -15.38 -10.58
N GLY A 984 -5.80 -14.73 -9.88
CA GLY A 984 -6.56 -13.60 -10.39
C GLY A 984 -6.62 -12.48 -9.37
N SER A 985 -6.61 -11.24 -9.85
CA SER A 985 -6.82 -10.07 -9.00
C SER A 985 -7.93 -9.18 -9.54
N ASN A 986 -8.67 -8.52 -8.61
CA ASN A 986 -9.80 -7.64 -8.89
C ASN A 986 -10.87 -8.30 -9.79
N LEU A 987 -11.18 -9.60 -9.56
CA LEU A 987 -11.98 -10.42 -10.48
C LEU A 987 -13.42 -9.95 -10.62
N LEU A 988 -14.07 -9.58 -9.51
CA LEU A 988 -15.44 -9.12 -9.48
C LEU A 988 -15.56 -7.95 -8.50
N THR A 989 -16.35 -6.95 -8.85
CA THR A 989 -16.65 -5.79 -8.01
C THR A 989 -18.15 -5.53 -8.01
N TRP A 990 -18.71 -5.39 -6.82
CA TRP A 990 -20.07 -4.89 -6.59
C TRP A 990 -19.94 -3.57 -5.86
N ALA A 991 -20.36 -2.49 -6.50
CA ALA A 991 -20.27 -1.13 -5.98
C ALA A 991 -21.62 -0.44 -6.04
N LYS A 992 -21.88 0.49 -5.12
CA LYS A 992 -23.10 1.29 -5.12
C LYS A 992 -23.07 2.33 -6.24
N TRP A 993 -21.89 2.84 -6.56
CA TRP A 993 -21.64 3.67 -7.73
C TRP A 993 -20.66 2.91 -8.62
N ASP A 994 -21.09 2.54 -9.82
CA ASP A 994 -20.41 1.64 -10.74
C ASP A 994 -19.77 2.35 -11.94
N GLN A 995 -19.93 3.68 -12.04
CA GLN A 995 -19.38 4.50 -13.11
C GLN A 995 -17.86 4.70 -12.99
N TYR A 996 -17.29 4.38 -11.83
CA TYR A 996 -15.87 4.52 -11.53
C TYR A 996 -15.42 3.45 -10.54
N ASP A 997 -14.10 3.22 -10.44
CA ASP A 997 -13.60 2.26 -9.45
C ASP A 997 -13.80 2.78 -8.03
N PRO A 998 -14.47 2.04 -7.13
CA PRO A 998 -14.78 2.49 -5.78
C PRO A 998 -13.55 2.55 -4.85
N GLU A 999 -12.42 1.94 -5.22
CA GLU A 999 -11.13 2.06 -4.51
C GLU A 999 -10.43 3.37 -4.89
N VAL A 1000 -11.15 4.49 -4.75
CA VAL A 1000 -10.67 5.83 -5.09
C VAL A 1000 -9.45 6.26 -4.29
N PRO A 1001 -8.67 7.25 -4.78
CA PRO A 1001 -7.58 7.84 -4.01
C PRO A 1001 -8.04 8.37 -2.65
N VAL A 1002 -7.17 8.28 -1.66
CA VAL A 1002 -7.43 8.84 -0.31
C VAL A 1002 -7.66 10.35 -0.31
N SER A 1003 -7.40 11.05 -1.41
CA SER A 1003 -7.82 12.43 -1.62
C SER A 1003 -9.33 12.58 -1.66
N GLY A 1004 -10.05 11.52 -2.02
CA GLY A 1004 -11.51 11.54 -2.19
C GLY A 1004 -11.98 12.23 -3.47
N GLU A 1005 -11.09 12.61 -4.37
CA GLU A 1005 -11.41 13.19 -5.67
C GLU A 1005 -11.04 12.21 -6.78
N VAL A 1006 -11.94 11.95 -7.70
CA VAL A 1006 -11.69 11.17 -8.92
C VAL A 1006 -11.75 12.07 -10.14
N PHE A 1007 -10.72 11.98 -11.01
CA PHE A 1007 -10.61 12.77 -12.21
C PHE A 1007 -9.93 12.00 -13.35
N CYS A 1008 -10.57 10.98 -13.86
CA CYS A 1008 -10.09 10.17 -14.99
C CYS A 1008 -8.70 9.56 -14.77
N GLU A 1009 -8.40 9.09 -13.56
CA GLU A 1009 -7.26 8.21 -13.33
C GLU A 1009 -7.46 6.90 -14.10
N THR A 1010 -6.36 6.29 -14.50
CA THR A 1010 -6.37 4.94 -15.11
C THR A 1010 -7.05 3.95 -14.16
N PRO A 1011 -8.08 3.22 -14.60
CA PRO A 1011 -8.74 2.24 -13.74
C PRO A 1011 -7.80 1.09 -13.39
N PRO A 1012 -7.95 0.49 -12.19
CA PRO A 1012 -7.19 -0.70 -11.83
C PRO A 1012 -7.51 -1.87 -12.77
N MET A 1013 -6.54 -2.76 -12.90
CA MET A 1013 -6.65 -3.90 -13.80
C MET A 1013 -7.26 -5.13 -13.11
N ARG A 1014 -8.12 -5.84 -13.83
CA ARG A 1014 -8.52 -7.21 -13.56
C ARG A 1014 -7.51 -8.12 -14.24
N THR A 1015 -6.77 -8.90 -13.47
CA THR A 1015 -5.65 -9.69 -13.98
C THR A 1015 -5.92 -11.18 -13.82
N TYR A 1016 -5.59 -11.95 -14.85
CA TYR A 1016 -5.57 -13.41 -14.87
C TYR A 1016 -4.16 -13.89 -15.16
N SER A 1017 -3.60 -14.73 -14.29
CA SER A 1017 -2.23 -15.20 -14.38
C SER A 1017 -2.17 -16.73 -14.23
N PHE A 1018 -1.30 -17.36 -15.01
CA PHE A 1018 -0.98 -18.78 -14.92
C PHE A 1018 0.51 -18.91 -14.68
N GLY A 1019 0.89 -19.78 -13.76
CA GLY A 1019 2.29 -19.93 -13.43
C GLY A 1019 2.69 -21.34 -13.05
N ILE A 1020 4.00 -21.54 -13.10
CA ILE A 1020 4.68 -22.75 -12.67
C ILE A 1020 5.83 -22.39 -11.71
N GLU A 1021 5.96 -23.13 -10.64
CA GLU A 1021 7.08 -23.07 -9.70
C GLU A 1021 7.73 -24.46 -9.61
N VAL A 1022 9.04 -24.54 -9.86
CA VAL A 1022 9.81 -25.77 -9.83
C VAL A 1022 11.01 -25.58 -8.90
N SER A 1023 11.23 -26.55 -7.98
CA SER A 1023 12.38 -26.57 -7.09
C SER A 1023 13.21 -27.85 -7.33
N PHE A 1024 14.53 -27.71 -7.28
CA PHE A 1024 15.51 -28.77 -7.52
C PHE A 1024 16.30 -29.05 -6.26
#